data_2558a0c524fe13d925df973fbc5a9c36
#
_entry.id   2558a0c524fe13d925df973fbc5a9c36
#
_cell.length_a   1.000
_cell.length_b   1.000
_cell.length_c   1.000
_cell.angle_alpha   90.00
_cell.angle_beta   90.00
_cell.angle_gamma   90.00
#
_symmetry.space_group_name_H-M   'P 1'
#
loop_
_entity.id
_entity.type
_entity.pdbx_description
1 polymer ?
#
loop_
_entity_poly.entity_id
_entity_poly.type
_entity_poly.pdbx_seq_one_letter_code
_entity_poly.pdbx_strand_id
1 'polypeptide(L)'
;MKRQLLTILTIISFLLTASASMNVLRAADGHSLWFYTAYPLYGISYGTDDSVSPTTMQNVIDKEFTILQNSGNPLLKNARLYLLHEFDQVITLGEEGYEIYNDNGTIKINACAEKGFLYGIFAAGRLAATGKLPKKGEKIIDKPICPLRILNHWDNLNGTIERGFAGRSIFWGKPIDDKIILEYARANASVGINGTVLNNVNSSPQILSDENIKKAAHVADILRPYGIKVYLSVNFASPKALGGLPTADPLDKDVREWWKAKVKDIYEAIPDFGGFLVKANSEGQPGPGDYKRTHAEGANMMAEALEPYDGIVMWRAFVYAADSPDRANQAYDEFMPLNGQFKDNVIVQIKNGPIDFQPREPVSPLFFGLKKTKMMPEFQITQEYTGESIHTCHLASMWSEFFDDIQYGGASIKYPAIAGVANIGDSPTWCGSDMTQVNWYAFGRMAWNPTLSPEQIAEEWLMQTFSTDRGFVKPMTKVLCESREAVVNYMMPIGLHHIFAGNHHYGPEPWYAPRGVRSDWTPPYYHKAAADGMGFDRTATGSNNLAQYPEPIRTKYATSEQYLVYFHHAPWSEVWPLLCSHYDTGVKQAEGFARTWSKMERYVDAERFAAQKRKFDRQAMDAWWWRDACLLYFQTFSNMPLPKDSPAPRFQLEDLQHYTLRMDNSTAADIDKLPVPRK
;
A
#
# COMPACT_ATOMS: atom_id res chain seq x y z
N MET A 1 -14.98 -21.46 58.47
CA MET A 1 -14.28 -20.20 58.16
C MET A 1 -13.07 -20.39 57.24
N LYS A 2 -12.03 -21.20 57.51
CA LYS A 2 -10.86 -21.36 56.62
C LYS A 2 -11.18 -21.87 55.20
N ARG A 3 -12.15 -22.78 55.03
CA ARG A 3 -12.55 -23.28 53.69
C ARG A 3 -13.33 -22.26 52.87
N GLN A 4 -14.14 -21.41 53.49
CA GLN A 4 -14.86 -20.35 52.80
C GLN A 4 -13.96 -19.21 52.41
N LEU A 5 -12.92 -18.89 53.21
CA LEU A 5 -11.91 -17.90 52.86
C LEU A 5 -11.04 -18.36 51.67
N LEU A 6 -10.71 -19.68 51.59
CA LEU A 6 -9.94 -20.24 50.48
C LEU A 6 -10.74 -20.21 49.15
N THR A 7 -12.04 -20.50 49.22
CA THR A 7 -12.92 -20.43 48.04
C THR A 7 -13.13 -18.99 47.55
N ILE A 8 -13.26 -18.03 48.45
CA ILE A 8 -13.37 -16.61 48.09
C ILE A 8 -12.06 -16.09 47.53
N LEU A 9 -10.89 -16.45 48.08
CA LEU A 9 -9.57 -16.11 47.55
C LEU A 9 -9.32 -16.75 46.17
N THR A 10 -9.80 -17.97 45.93
CA THR A 10 -9.67 -18.63 44.62
C THR A 10 -10.59 -17.98 43.58
N ILE A 11 -11.82 -17.59 43.95
CA ILE A 11 -12.75 -16.88 43.08
C ILE A 11 -12.26 -15.45 42.79
N ILE A 12 -11.70 -14.72 43.78
CA ILE A 12 -11.09 -13.40 43.59
C ILE A 12 -9.82 -13.51 42.73
N SER A 13 -8.99 -14.56 42.93
CA SER A 13 -7.83 -14.82 42.06
C SER A 13 -8.25 -15.18 40.64
N PHE A 14 -9.34 -15.94 40.46
CA PHE A 14 -9.89 -16.24 39.14
C PHE A 14 -10.55 -15.03 38.47
N LEU A 15 -11.21 -14.15 39.23
CA LEU A 15 -11.76 -12.90 38.74
C LEU A 15 -10.68 -11.87 38.44
N LEU A 16 -9.60 -11.81 39.22
CA LEU A 16 -8.44 -10.96 38.95
C LEU A 16 -7.60 -11.44 37.75
N THR A 17 -7.46 -12.76 37.57
CA THR A 17 -6.84 -13.34 36.38
C THR A 17 -7.74 -13.25 35.16
N ALA A 18 -9.05 -13.36 35.31
CA ALA A 18 -10.02 -13.13 34.23
C ALA A 18 -10.06 -11.64 33.81
N SER A 19 -9.96 -10.69 34.77
CA SER A 19 -9.91 -9.27 34.43
C SER A 19 -8.56 -8.82 33.86
N ALA A 20 -7.46 -9.46 34.24
CA ALA A 20 -6.15 -9.23 33.62
C ALA A 20 -6.02 -9.89 32.23
N SER A 21 -6.75 -11.01 31.99
CA SER A 21 -6.79 -11.67 30.68
C SER A 21 -7.80 -11.01 29.71
N MET A 22 -8.67 -10.14 30.17
CA MET A 22 -9.64 -9.43 29.32
C MET A 22 -9.02 -8.30 28.48
N ASN A 23 -7.77 -7.91 28.73
CA ASN A 23 -7.06 -6.89 27.94
C ASN A 23 -5.96 -7.48 27.05
N VAL A 24 -5.71 -8.77 27.09
CA VAL A 24 -4.82 -9.44 26.14
C VAL A 24 -5.67 -9.93 24.99
N LEU A 25 -5.56 -9.20 23.91
CA LEU A 25 -6.21 -9.53 22.67
C LEU A 25 -5.64 -10.88 22.18
N ARG A 26 -6.46 -11.92 22.11
CA ARG A 26 -6.03 -13.22 21.59
C ARG A 26 -5.43 -13.01 20.21
N ALA A 27 -4.36 -13.73 19.91
CA ALA A 27 -3.89 -13.87 18.56
C ALA A 27 -5.12 -14.16 17.71
N ALA A 28 -5.41 -13.22 16.83
CA ALA A 28 -6.46 -13.46 15.89
C ALA A 28 -6.05 -14.68 15.09
N ASP A 29 -7.02 -15.48 14.70
CA ASP A 29 -6.86 -16.53 13.69
C ASP A 29 -6.41 -15.98 12.32
N GLY A 30 -5.90 -14.76 12.26
CA GLY A 30 -5.51 -13.99 11.09
C GLY A 30 -6.66 -13.20 10.47
N HIS A 31 -7.89 -13.45 10.86
CA HIS A 31 -9.07 -12.87 10.22
C HIS A 31 -9.64 -11.64 10.92
N SER A 32 -9.21 -11.32 12.15
CA SER A 32 -9.80 -10.24 12.93
C SER A 32 -9.32 -8.84 12.55
N LEU A 33 -8.14 -8.69 11.92
CA LEU A 33 -7.57 -7.42 11.50
C LEU A 33 -7.74 -6.30 12.56
N TRP A 34 -8.19 -5.12 12.16
CA TRP A 34 -8.45 -3.96 13.03
C TRP A 34 -9.88 -3.89 13.60
N PHE A 35 -10.66 -4.95 13.50
CA PHE A 35 -12.00 -5.01 14.12
C PHE A 35 -11.97 -5.32 15.60
N TYR A 36 -10.84 -5.62 16.13
CA TYR A 36 -10.63 -6.28 17.38
C TYR A 36 -11.19 -5.54 18.61
N THR A 37 -10.91 -4.25 18.76
CA THR A 37 -11.39 -3.46 19.89
C THR A 37 -12.73 -2.76 19.64
N ALA A 38 -13.05 -2.49 18.37
CA ALA A 38 -14.32 -1.88 17.98
C ALA A 38 -15.49 -2.82 18.21
N TYR A 39 -15.24 -4.11 18.10
CA TYR A 39 -16.21 -5.20 18.20
C TYR A 39 -15.67 -6.26 19.15
N PRO A 40 -15.63 -5.98 20.48
CA PRO A 40 -15.07 -6.95 21.42
C PRO A 40 -15.78 -8.28 21.24
N LEU A 41 -14.99 -9.34 21.23
CA LEU A 41 -15.38 -10.73 21.04
C LEU A 41 -16.34 -11.23 22.15
N TYR A 42 -17.55 -10.73 22.18
CA TYR A 42 -18.64 -11.55 22.66
C TYR A 42 -18.95 -12.52 21.52
N GLY A 43 -18.27 -13.70 21.56
CA GLY A 43 -18.75 -14.90 20.88
C GLY A 43 -19.64 -14.65 19.66
N ILE A 44 -19.28 -13.72 18.80
CA ILE A 44 -19.69 -13.77 17.42
C ILE A 44 -18.77 -14.84 16.81
N SER A 45 -18.95 -16.08 17.30
CA SER A 45 -19.02 -17.16 16.36
C SER A 45 -20.05 -16.65 15.39
N TYR A 46 -19.64 -16.33 14.19
CA TYR A 46 -20.55 -16.17 13.07
C TYR A 46 -21.58 -17.27 13.28
N GLY A 47 -22.79 -16.84 13.72
CA GLY A 47 -23.80 -17.80 14.20
C GLY A 47 -23.98 -18.85 13.14
N THR A 48 -24.24 -20.04 13.54
CA THR A 48 -24.27 -21.28 12.77
C THR A 48 -25.08 -21.26 11.45
N ASP A 49 -25.42 -20.08 10.93
CA ASP A 49 -26.10 -19.87 9.65
C ASP A 49 -25.35 -18.88 8.73
N ASP A 50 -24.03 -18.69 8.95
CA ASP A 50 -23.14 -17.90 8.07
C ASP A 50 -22.81 -18.60 6.74
N SER A 51 -23.61 -19.59 6.35
CA SER A 51 -23.49 -20.26 5.04
C SER A 51 -24.01 -19.41 3.85
N VAL A 52 -24.65 -18.28 4.14
CA VAL A 52 -25.21 -17.42 3.09
C VAL A 52 -24.48 -16.08 3.10
N SER A 53 -23.63 -15.88 2.10
CA SER A 53 -23.06 -14.54 1.81
C SER A 53 -24.21 -13.53 1.66
N PRO A 54 -24.08 -12.30 2.21
CA PRO A 54 -25.10 -11.29 2.03
C PRO A 54 -25.27 -11.00 0.53
N THR A 55 -26.50 -11.05 0.05
CA THR A 55 -26.81 -10.88 -1.38
C THR A 55 -27.10 -9.42 -1.76
N THR A 56 -27.31 -8.56 -0.78
CA THR A 56 -27.60 -7.12 -0.99
C THR A 56 -26.83 -6.27 0.01
N MET A 57 -26.61 -4.99 -0.34
CA MET A 57 -26.01 -4.01 0.56
C MET A 57 -26.85 -3.79 1.82
N GLN A 58 -28.19 -3.83 1.71
CA GLN A 58 -29.08 -3.73 2.87
C GLN A 58 -28.82 -4.86 3.88
N ASN A 59 -28.61 -6.09 3.43
CA ASN A 59 -28.27 -7.19 4.34
C ASN A 59 -26.94 -6.96 5.06
N VAL A 60 -25.96 -6.39 4.37
CA VAL A 60 -24.66 -6.01 5.00
C VAL A 60 -24.87 -4.91 6.03
N ILE A 61 -25.64 -3.86 5.69
CA ILE A 61 -25.94 -2.75 6.60
C ILE A 61 -26.64 -3.29 7.87
N ASP A 62 -27.66 -4.12 7.72
CA ASP A 62 -28.40 -4.67 8.86
C ASP A 62 -27.51 -5.52 9.77
N LYS A 63 -26.63 -6.36 9.16
CA LYS A 63 -25.65 -7.17 9.88
C LYS A 63 -24.65 -6.30 10.64
N GLU A 64 -23.95 -5.40 9.95
CA GLU A 64 -22.92 -4.55 10.55
C GLU A 64 -23.49 -3.57 11.57
N PHE A 65 -24.71 -3.08 11.35
CA PHE A 65 -25.40 -2.23 12.31
C PHE A 65 -25.79 -3.00 13.59
N THR A 66 -26.24 -4.24 13.45
CA THR A 66 -26.50 -5.13 14.59
C THR A 66 -25.22 -5.40 15.39
N ILE A 67 -24.10 -5.66 14.70
CA ILE A 67 -22.78 -5.82 15.32
C ILE A 67 -22.39 -4.53 16.09
N LEU A 68 -22.57 -3.37 15.48
CA LEU A 68 -22.27 -2.07 16.08
C LEU A 68 -23.08 -1.85 17.37
N GLN A 69 -24.39 -2.11 17.34
CA GLN A 69 -25.26 -1.98 18.53
C GLN A 69 -24.86 -2.94 19.66
N ASN A 70 -24.37 -4.11 19.32
CA ASN A 70 -23.92 -5.15 20.26
C ASN A 70 -22.45 -5.01 20.69
N SER A 71 -21.76 -3.95 20.27
CA SER A 71 -20.34 -3.70 20.57
C SER A 71 -20.00 -3.48 22.06
N GLY A 72 -21.01 -3.43 22.94
CA GLY A 72 -20.85 -3.14 24.36
C GLY A 72 -20.71 -1.63 24.67
N ASN A 73 -20.60 -0.76 23.68
CA ASN A 73 -20.56 0.68 23.89
C ASN A 73 -21.96 1.22 24.21
N PRO A 74 -22.17 1.86 25.39
CA PRO A 74 -23.50 2.32 25.81
C PRO A 74 -24.16 3.31 24.85
N LEU A 75 -23.37 4.16 24.17
CA LEU A 75 -23.87 5.16 23.22
C LEU A 75 -24.35 4.52 21.91
N LEU A 76 -23.79 3.35 21.54
CA LEU A 76 -24.11 2.64 20.31
C LEU A 76 -25.27 1.65 20.47
N LYS A 77 -25.55 1.19 21.70
CA LYS A 77 -26.63 0.23 21.98
C LYS A 77 -27.98 0.64 21.39
N ASN A 78 -28.31 1.94 21.42
CA ASN A 78 -29.54 2.50 20.91
C ASN A 78 -29.32 3.36 19.66
N ALA A 79 -28.21 3.16 18.95
CA ALA A 79 -27.93 3.89 17.71
C ALA A 79 -29.08 3.72 16.70
N ARG A 80 -29.25 4.71 15.81
CA ARG A 80 -30.29 4.72 14.77
C ARG A 80 -29.74 5.17 13.44
N LEU A 81 -30.30 4.64 12.35
CA LEU A 81 -30.03 5.06 10.97
C LEU A 81 -31.16 6.00 10.50
N TYR A 82 -30.80 7.09 9.82
CA TYR A 82 -31.76 8.04 9.26
C TYR A 82 -31.38 8.38 7.82
N LEU A 83 -32.27 8.07 6.90
CA LEU A 83 -32.14 8.45 5.51
C LEU A 83 -32.49 9.94 5.34
N LEU A 84 -31.59 10.70 4.75
CA LEU A 84 -31.74 12.12 4.46
C LEU A 84 -32.19 12.31 3.01
N HIS A 85 -33.17 13.17 2.80
CA HIS A 85 -33.77 13.41 1.49
C HIS A 85 -33.68 14.89 1.03
N GLU A 86 -33.25 15.80 1.91
CA GLU A 86 -33.19 17.22 1.57
C GLU A 86 -32.06 17.49 0.56
N PHE A 87 -32.35 18.31 -0.44
CA PHE A 87 -31.49 18.60 -1.56
C PHE A 87 -30.08 19.07 -1.12
N ASP A 88 -29.99 19.99 -0.17
CA ASP A 88 -28.72 20.52 0.33
C ASP A 88 -27.88 19.44 1.05
N GLN A 89 -28.54 18.50 1.73
CA GLN A 89 -27.89 17.39 2.41
C GLN A 89 -27.35 16.39 1.40
N VAL A 90 -28.10 16.08 0.33
CA VAL A 90 -27.67 15.20 -0.75
C VAL A 90 -26.45 15.77 -1.48
N ILE A 91 -26.44 17.08 -1.77
CA ILE A 91 -25.27 17.73 -2.37
C ILE A 91 -24.07 17.68 -1.42
N THR A 92 -24.28 17.89 -0.14
CA THR A 92 -23.20 17.93 0.85
C THR A 92 -22.57 16.57 1.05
N LEU A 93 -23.35 15.49 1.23
CA LEU A 93 -22.88 14.15 1.56
C LEU A 93 -22.58 13.30 0.31
N GLY A 94 -23.41 13.42 -0.75
CA GLY A 94 -23.39 12.52 -1.88
C GLY A 94 -23.82 11.10 -1.49
N GLU A 95 -23.46 10.11 -2.30
CA GLU A 95 -23.84 8.70 -2.06
C GLU A 95 -23.02 8.02 -0.94
N GLU A 96 -21.80 8.47 -0.69
CA GLU A 96 -20.87 7.79 0.20
C GLU A 96 -20.64 8.53 1.52
N GLY A 97 -21.05 9.80 1.62
CA GLY A 97 -20.91 10.60 2.83
C GLY A 97 -21.92 10.27 3.91
N TYR A 98 -21.56 10.58 5.14
CA TYR A 98 -22.37 10.34 6.33
C TYR A 98 -22.22 11.47 7.35
N GLU A 99 -23.21 11.56 8.24
CA GLU A 99 -23.17 12.38 9.44
C GLU A 99 -23.37 11.48 10.66
N ILE A 100 -22.52 11.57 11.67
CA ILE A 100 -22.66 10.91 12.95
C ILE A 100 -22.99 11.99 13.98
N TYR A 101 -24.22 11.98 14.51
CA TYR A 101 -24.75 12.97 15.42
C TYR A 101 -25.08 12.34 16.76
N ASN A 102 -24.70 12.98 17.87
CA ASN A 102 -25.08 12.56 19.22
C ASN A 102 -26.30 13.34 19.68
N ASP A 103 -27.47 12.80 19.45
CA ASP A 103 -28.76 13.37 19.92
C ASP A 103 -29.04 12.93 21.35
N ASN A 104 -28.66 13.78 22.29
CA ASN A 104 -28.97 13.60 23.73
C ASN A 104 -28.51 12.23 24.30
N GLY A 105 -27.43 11.66 23.82
CA GLY A 105 -26.87 10.36 24.25
C GLY A 105 -27.27 9.20 23.37
N THR A 106 -27.97 9.45 22.26
CA THR A 106 -28.26 8.48 21.21
C THR A 106 -27.47 8.84 19.97
N ILE A 107 -26.67 7.93 19.47
CA ILE A 107 -25.94 8.14 18.21
C ILE A 107 -26.90 7.91 17.04
N LYS A 108 -26.97 8.91 16.16
CA LYS A 108 -27.66 8.86 14.87
C LYS A 108 -26.63 8.83 13.76
N ILE A 109 -26.79 7.87 12.84
CA ILE A 109 -25.98 7.79 11.61
C ILE A 109 -26.92 8.19 10.48
N ASN A 110 -26.64 9.32 9.87
CA ASN A 110 -27.45 9.93 8.84
C ASN A 110 -26.70 9.81 7.51
N ALA A 111 -27.38 9.39 6.46
CA ALA A 111 -26.81 9.27 5.11
C ALA A 111 -27.87 9.49 4.03
N CYS A 112 -27.46 9.76 2.81
CA CYS A 112 -28.35 9.95 1.66
C CYS A 112 -28.53 8.69 0.81
N ALA A 113 -27.69 7.67 1.02
CA ALA A 113 -27.71 6.39 0.32
C ALA A 113 -27.16 5.25 1.17
N GLU A 114 -27.37 4.01 0.74
CA GLU A 114 -26.89 2.79 1.42
C GLU A 114 -25.40 2.79 1.67
N LYS A 115 -24.56 3.22 0.71
CA LYS A 115 -23.12 3.32 0.88
C LYS A 115 -22.73 4.23 2.03
N GLY A 116 -23.40 5.38 2.18
CA GLY A 116 -23.17 6.30 3.28
C GLY A 116 -23.49 5.68 4.65
N PHE A 117 -24.54 4.86 4.75
CA PHE A 117 -24.81 4.09 5.96
C PHE A 117 -23.72 3.08 6.27
N LEU A 118 -23.28 2.32 5.28
CA LEU A 118 -22.23 1.31 5.46
C LEU A 118 -20.94 1.97 6.02
N TYR A 119 -20.48 3.04 5.37
CA TYR A 119 -19.29 3.77 5.82
C TYR A 119 -19.49 4.47 7.16
N GLY A 120 -20.68 5.03 7.41
CA GLY A 120 -21.04 5.64 8.68
C GLY A 120 -21.04 4.65 9.85
N ILE A 121 -21.51 3.43 9.65
CA ILE A 121 -21.49 2.34 10.64
C ILE A 121 -20.05 1.99 11.02
N PHE A 122 -19.18 1.74 10.05
CA PHE A 122 -17.77 1.46 10.31
C PHE A 122 -17.05 2.65 10.97
N ALA A 123 -17.38 3.88 10.56
CA ALA A 123 -16.83 5.08 11.19
C ALA A 123 -17.29 5.22 12.66
N ALA A 124 -18.56 4.95 12.96
CA ALA A 124 -19.05 4.97 14.34
C ALA A 124 -18.33 3.93 15.22
N GLY A 125 -18.09 2.72 14.70
CA GLY A 125 -17.29 1.69 15.36
C GLY A 125 -15.86 2.15 15.64
N ARG A 126 -15.17 2.70 14.65
CA ARG A 126 -13.82 3.26 14.78
C ARG A 126 -13.78 4.41 15.81
N LEU A 127 -14.73 5.34 15.77
CA LEU A 127 -14.81 6.45 16.72
C LEU A 127 -15.08 5.95 18.13
N ALA A 128 -15.90 4.91 18.30
CA ALA A 128 -16.14 4.29 19.59
C ALA A 128 -14.87 3.63 20.15
N ALA A 129 -14.17 2.84 19.34
CA ALA A 129 -12.94 2.17 19.73
C ALA A 129 -11.83 3.16 20.14
N THR A 130 -11.79 4.33 19.51
CA THR A 130 -10.81 5.37 19.79
C THR A 130 -11.26 6.42 20.80
N GLY A 131 -12.47 6.28 21.35
CA GLY A 131 -13.03 7.24 22.31
C GLY A 131 -13.35 8.62 21.70
N LYS A 132 -13.55 8.69 20.38
CA LYS A 132 -13.75 9.92 19.60
C LYS A 132 -15.19 10.09 19.10
N LEU A 133 -16.17 9.35 19.64
CA LEU A 133 -17.58 9.60 19.33
C LEU A 133 -17.96 11.06 19.66
N PRO A 134 -18.84 11.71 18.88
CA PRO A 134 -19.24 13.08 19.14
C PRO A 134 -19.91 13.21 20.51
N LYS A 135 -19.64 14.31 21.22
CA LYS A 135 -20.29 14.63 22.48
C LYS A 135 -21.74 14.99 22.23
N LYS A 136 -22.55 15.04 23.32
CA LYS A 136 -23.96 15.43 23.28
C LYS A 136 -24.13 16.74 22.52
N GLY A 137 -24.97 16.74 21.48
CA GLY A 137 -25.25 17.88 20.61
C GLY A 137 -24.19 18.13 19.52
N GLU A 138 -23.08 17.39 19.50
CA GLU A 138 -22.06 17.50 18.45
C GLU A 138 -22.31 16.51 17.32
N LYS A 139 -21.79 16.84 16.14
CA LYS A 139 -21.82 15.98 14.95
C LYS A 139 -20.48 15.93 14.24
N ILE A 140 -20.25 14.82 13.54
CA ILE A 140 -19.13 14.60 12.63
C ILE A 140 -19.73 14.37 11.24
N ILE A 141 -19.28 15.14 10.26
CA ILE A 141 -19.63 14.97 8.85
C ILE A 141 -18.37 14.53 8.11
N ASP A 142 -18.47 13.47 7.32
CA ASP A 142 -17.34 12.96 6.55
C ASP A 142 -17.81 12.39 5.20
N LYS A 143 -16.99 12.57 4.17
CA LYS A 143 -17.18 12.00 2.83
C LYS A 143 -15.84 11.83 2.12
N PRO A 144 -15.74 10.90 1.17
CA PRO A 144 -14.47 10.71 0.47
C PRO A 144 -14.13 11.90 -0.42
N ILE A 145 -12.85 12.28 -0.41
CA ILE A 145 -12.30 13.27 -1.34
C ILE A 145 -12.05 12.63 -2.71
N CYS A 146 -11.64 11.36 -2.73
CA CYS A 146 -11.38 10.60 -3.93
C CYS A 146 -12.53 9.59 -4.19
N PRO A 147 -13.22 9.66 -5.35
CA PRO A 147 -14.34 8.78 -5.66
C PRO A 147 -14.00 7.30 -5.76
N LEU A 148 -12.85 6.96 -6.38
CA LEU A 148 -12.42 5.58 -6.58
C LEU A 148 -11.15 5.29 -5.77
N ARG A 149 -11.22 4.29 -4.90
CA ARG A 149 -10.15 3.89 -3.97
C ARG A 149 -9.90 2.40 -4.18
N ILE A 150 -8.85 2.10 -4.96
CA ILE A 150 -8.70 0.80 -5.63
C ILE A 150 -7.46 0.08 -5.10
N LEU A 151 -7.60 -1.20 -4.75
CA LEU A 151 -6.46 -2.09 -4.54
C LEU A 151 -6.05 -2.75 -5.86
N ASN A 152 -4.76 -2.74 -6.13
CA ASN A 152 -4.16 -3.46 -7.25
C ASN A 152 -3.46 -4.71 -6.72
N HIS A 153 -4.04 -5.89 -6.94
CA HIS A 153 -3.38 -7.15 -6.61
C HIS A 153 -2.40 -7.54 -7.71
N TRP A 154 -1.22 -8.00 -7.32
CA TRP A 154 -0.26 -8.59 -8.26
C TRP A 154 -0.30 -10.12 -8.21
N ASP A 155 -1.51 -10.63 -8.15
CA ASP A 155 -1.84 -12.04 -8.04
C ASP A 155 -1.80 -12.72 -9.41
N ASN A 156 -1.12 -13.85 -9.50
CA ASN A 156 -1.03 -14.64 -10.72
C ASN A 156 -2.05 -15.78 -10.71
N LEU A 157 -2.47 -16.23 -11.90
CA LEU A 157 -3.47 -17.29 -12.07
C LEU A 157 -3.05 -18.64 -11.45
N ASN A 158 -1.76 -18.87 -11.26
CA ASN A 158 -1.22 -20.05 -10.56
C ASN A 158 -1.23 -19.91 -9.03
N GLY A 159 -1.72 -18.80 -8.49
CA GLY A 159 -1.82 -18.51 -7.06
C GLY A 159 -0.58 -17.95 -6.42
N THR A 160 0.49 -17.65 -7.17
CA THR A 160 1.61 -16.85 -6.64
C THR A 160 1.24 -15.37 -6.64
N ILE A 161 1.87 -14.59 -5.77
CA ILE A 161 1.72 -13.13 -5.73
C ILE A 161 3.09 -12.52 -5.98
N GLU A 162 3.22 -11.71 -7.03
CA GLU A 162 4.46 -10.98 -7.28
C GLU A 162 4.61 -9.85 -6.26
N ARG A 163 5.75 -9.81 -5.56
CA ARG A 163 6.03 -8.84 -4.49
C ARG A 163 5.00 -8.86 -3.34
N GLY A 164 4.18 -9.92 -3.27
CA GLY A 164 3.21 -10.13 -2.20
C GLY A 164 3.78 -11.04 -1.12
N PHE A 165 4.40 -10.49 -0.09
CA PHE A 165 5.10 -11.26 0.94
C PHE A 165 4.15 -11.78 2.04
N ALA A 166 2.91 -12.11 1.66
CA ALA A 166 1.81 -12.45 2.55
C ALA A 166 1.20 -13.84 2.28
N GLY A 167 1.94 -14.72 1.62
CA GLY A 167 1.47 -16.06 1.26
C GLY A 167 0.98 -16.13 -0.18
N ARG A 168 -0.08 -16.90 -0.42
CA ARG A 168 -0.64 -17.15 -1.76
C ARG A 168 -1.89 -16.32 -2.00
N SER A 169 -2.26 -16.20 -3.28
CA SER A 169 -3.47 -15.51 -3.71
C SER A 169 -4.73 -16.08 -3.02
N ILE A 170 -5.59 -15.17 -2.59
CA ILE A 170 -6.94 -15.52 -2.11
C ILE A 170 -7.94 -15.67 -3.27
N PHE A 171 -7.57 -15.26 -4.50
CA PHE A 171 -8.44 -15.28 -5.69
C PHE A 171 -8.12 -16.40 -6.67
N TRP A 172 -6.84 -16.82 -6.77
CA TRP A 172 -6.35 -17.69 -7.84
C TRP A 172 -5.57 -18.90 -7.34
N GLY A 173 -5.39 -19.89 -8.22
CA GLY A 173 -4.50 -21.03 -7.98
C GLY A 173 -5.06 -22.13 -7.08
N LYS A 174 -6.18 -21.88 -6.39
CA LYS A 174 -6.93 -22.83 -5.54
C LYS A 174 -8.43 -22.50 -5.62
N PRO A 175 -9.30 -23.38 -5.12
CA PRO A 175 -10.71 -23.02 -4.93
C PRO A 175 -10.85 -21.78 -4.04
N ILE A 176 -11.78 -20.91 -4.40
CA ILE A 176 -12.07 -19.69 -3.61
C ILE A 176 -12.70 -20.09 -2.29
N ASP A 177 -12.21 -19.51 -1.21
CA ASP A 177 -12.84 -19.58 0.10
C ASP A 177 -13.70 -18.33 0.31
N ASP A 178 -15.01 -18.50 0.21
CA ASP A 178 -15.98 -17.40 0.29
C ASP A 178 -15.89 -16.64 1.61
N LYS A 179 -15.51 -17.31 2.70
CA LYS A 179 -15.34 -16.66 4.00
C LYS A 179 -14.16 -15.68 3.98
N ILE A 180 -13.04 -16.07 3.39
CA ILE A 180 -11.88 -15.20 3.23
C ILE A 180 -12.24 -13.99 2.35
N ILE A 181 -12.96 -14.20 1.24
CA ILE A 181 -13.39 -13.10 0.37
C ILE A 181 -14.37 -12.18 1.10
N LEU A 182 -15.26 -12.71 1.91
CA LEU A 182 -16.20 -11.93 2.71
C LEU A 182 -15.47 -11.05 3.75
N GLU A 183 -14.48 -11.60 4.47
CA GLU A 183 -13.66 -10.83 5.42
C GLU A 183 -12.81 -9.77 4.71
N TYR A 184 -12.27 -10.10 3.54
CA TYR A 184 -11.59 -9.14 2.67
C TYR A 184 -12.52 -7.98 2.25
N ALA A 185 -13.77 -8.29 1.86
CA ALA A 185 -14.77 -7.29 1.50
C ALA A 185 -15.07 -6.36 2.69
N ARG A 186 -15.31 -6.95 3.85
CA ARG A 186 -15.58 -6.25 5.10
C ARG A 186 -14.44 -5.32 5.50
N ALA A 187 -13.20 -5.82 5.46
CA ALA A 187 -12.01 -5.05 5.77
C ALA A 187 -11.86 -3.83 4.85
N ASN A 188 -12.01 -4.02 3.54
CA ASN A 188 -11.93 -2.93 2.57
C ASN A 188 -13.02 -1.87 2.78
N ALA A 189 -14.28 -2.29 2.93
CA ALA A 189 -15.39 -1.37 3.16
C ALA A 189 -15.18 -0.56 4.45
N SER A 190 -14.64 -1.17 5.52
CA SER A 190 -14.41 -0.50 6.80
C SER A 190 -13.45 0.68 6.75
N VAL A 191 -12.56 0.72 5.76
CA VAL A 191 -11.61 1.81 5.51
C VAL A 191 -11.93 2.60 4.24
N GLY A 192 -13.07 2.32 3.61
CA GLY A 192 -13.58 3.07 2.47
C GLY A 192 -13.00 2.66 1.11
N ILE A 193 -12.34 1.53 0.97
CA ILE A 193 -11.90 0.98 -0.32
C ILE A 193 -13.12 0.45 -1.06
N ASN A 194 -13.30 0.86 -2.33
CA ASN A 194 -14.47 0.55 -3.14
C ASN A 194 -14.17 -0.07 -4.51
N GLY A 195 -12.93 -0.50 -4.74
CA GLY A 195 -12.53 -1.21 -5.94
C GLY A 195 -11.34 -2.13 -5.72
N THR A 196 -11.26 -3.18 -6.54
CA THR A 196 -10.13 -4.12 -6.52
C THR A 196 -9.83 -4.67 -7.91
N VAL A 197 -8.57 -4.63 -8.31
CA VAL A 197 -8.05 -5.34 -9.47
C VAL A 197 -7.57 -6.70 -8.99
N LEU A 198 -8.11 -7.79 -9.52
CA LEU A 198 -7.91 -9.13 -8.96
C LEU A 198 -6.59 -9.79 -9.35
N ASN A 199 -5.87 -9.26 -10.34
CA ASN A 199 -4.70 -9.94 -10.89
C ASN A 199 -3.55 -8.99 -11.25
N ASN A 200 -2.37 -9.60 -11.43
CA ASN A 200 -1.10 -8.95 -11.69
C ASN A 200 -1.14 -8.05 -12.94
N VAL A 201 -0.46 -6.92 -12.87
CA VAL A 201 -0.22 -6.01 -14.01
C VAL A 201 0.59 -6.66 -15.13
N ASN A 202 1.44 -7.67 -14.80
CA ASN A 202 2.09 -8.56 -15.77
C ASN A 202 1.08 -9.64 -16.22
N SER A 203 -0.03 -9.22 -16.78
CA SER A 203 -1.20 -10.06 -16.98
C SER A 203 -1.00 -11.13 -18.05
N SER A 204 -1.41 -12.37 -17.72
CA SER A 204 -1.60 -13.42 -18.70
C SER A 204 -2.87 -13.15 -19.53
N PRO A 205 -2.85 -13.35 -20.87
CA PRO A 205 -4.08 -13.30 -21.68
C PRO A 205 -5.20 -14.21 -21.15
N GLN A 206 -4.84 -15.32 -20.50
CA GLN A 206 -5.79 -16.31 -19.96
C GLN A 206 -6.72 -15.74 -18.86
N ILE A 207 -6.43 -14.58 -18.31
CA ILE A 207 -7.37 -13.89 -17.41
C ILE A 207 -8.73 -13.67 -18.05
N LEU A 208 -8.78 -13.49 -19.37
CA LEU A 208 -9.99 -13.28 -20.16
C LEU A 208 -10.63 -14.58 -20.69
N SER A 209 -10.17 -15.77 -20.25
CA SER A 209 -10.87 -17.02 -20.54
C SER A 209 -12.20 -17.10 -19.80
N ASP A 210 -13.17 -17.84 -20.35
CA ASP A 210 -14.50 -18.01 -19.74
C ASP A 210 -14.41 -18.58 -18.30
N GLU A 211 -13.45 -19.49 -18.06
CA GLU A 211 -13.22 -20.04 -16.72
C GLU A 211 -12.82 -18.96 -15.72
N ASN A 212 -11.86 -18.11 -16.09
CA ASN A 212 -11.36 -17.06 -15.17
C ASN A 212 -12.34 -15.89 -15.04
N ILE A 213 -13.10 -15.56 -16.09
CA ILE A 213 -14.20 -14.59 -15.98
C ILE A 213 -15.27 -15.09 -15.00
N LYS A 214 -15.64 -16.40 -15.03
CA LYS A 214 -16.57 -16.98 -14.06
C LYS A 214 -16.04 -16.92 -12.63
N LYS A 215 -14.74 -17.17 -12.41
CA LYS A 215 -14.11 -17.00 -11.07
C LYS A 215 -14.17 -15.55 -10.61
N ALA A 216 -13.84 -14.61 -11.50
CA ALA A 216 -13.93 -13.18 -11.20
C ALA A 216 -15.38 -12.75 -10.88
N ALA A 217 -16.36 -13.29 -11.59
CA ALA A 217 -17.78 -13.04 -11.33
C ALA A 217 -18.21 -13.55 -9.97
N HIS A 218 -17.76 -14.74 -9.55
CA HIS A 218 -18.05 -15.26 -8.22
C HIS A 218 -17.46 -14.35 -7.12
N VAL A 219 -16.22 -13.87 -7.28
CA VAL A 219 -15.64 -12.90 -6.36
C VAL A 219 -16.43 -11.59 -6.36
N ALA A 220 -16.83 -11.09 -7.55
CA ALA A 220 -17.62 -9.86 -7.68
C ALA A 220 -18.96 -9.96 -6.93
N ASP A 221 -19.63 -11.11 -6.99
CA ASP A 221 -20.90 -11.33 -6.29
C ASP A 221 -20.78 -11.22 -4.76
N ILE A 222 -19.63 -11.64 -4.19
CA ILE A 222 -19.34 -11.52 -2.76
C ILE A 222 -18.97 -10.07 -2.38
N LEU A 223 -18.25 -9.36 -3.27
CA LEU A 223 -17.75 -8.00 -3.00
C LEU A 223 -18.83 -6.92 -3.19
N ARG A 224 -19.76 -7.12 -4.13
CA ARG A 224 -20.79 -6.15 -4.51
C ARG A 224 -21.65 -5.66 -3.36
N PRO A 225 -22.12 -6.52 -2.42
CA PRO A 225 -22.89 -6.07 -1.26
C PRO A 225 -22.13 -5.12 -0.32
N TYR A 226 -20.79 -5.12 -0.37
CA TYR A 226 -19.94 -4.17 0.34
C TYR A 226 -19.58 -2.93 -0.47
N GLY A 227 -20.19 -2.75 -1.65
CA GLY A 227 -19.95 -1.60 -2.53
C GLY A 227 -18.62 -1.61 -3.27
N ILE A 228 -17.96 -2.78 -3.38
CA ILE A 228 -16.64 -2.92 -3.99
C ILE A 228 -16.80 -3.48 -5.40
N LYS A 229 -16.30 -2.73 -6.41
CA LYS A 229 -16.26 -3.15 -7.81
C LYS A 229 -15.01 -3.95 -8.13
N VAL A 230 -15.16 -4.93 -9.02
CA VAL A 230 -14.07 -5.72 -9.57
C VAL A 230 -13.53 -5.09 -10.85
N TYR A 231 -12.22 -5.08 -10.98
CA TYR A 231 -11.45 -4.70 -12.16
C TYR A 231 -10.51 -5.86 -12.53
N LEU A 232 -10.08 -5.92 -13.78
CA LEU A 232 -9.09 -6.89 -14.25
C LEU A 232 -7.90 -6.17 -14.91
N SER A 233 -6.70 -6.64 -14.61
CA SER A 233 -5.53 -6.29 -15.42
C SER A 233 -5.51 -7.17 -16.67
N VAL A 234 -5.32 -6.57 -17.85
CA VAL A 234 -5.39 -7.28 -19.12
C VAL A 234 -4.11 -7.17 -19.93
N ASN A 235 -3.80 -8.23 -20.66
CA ASN A 235 -2.67 -8.24 -21.60
C ASN A 235 -3.10 -7.61 -22.92
N PHE A 236 -2.32 -6.63 -23.41
CA PHE A 236 -2.65 -5.89 -24.62
C PHE A 236 -2.76 -6.79 -25.87
N ALA A 237 -1.97 -7.88 -25.93
CA ALA A 237 -1.99 -8.83 -27.02
C ALA A 237 -3.05 -9.94 -26.89
N SER A 238 -4.02 -9.83 -25.98
CA SER A 238 -5.10 -10.82 -25.83
C SER A 238 -5.85 -11.14 -27.12
N PRO A 239 -6.12 -10.20 -28.05
CA PRO A 239 -6.74 -10.53 -29.35
C PRO A 239 -5.94 -11.54 -30.17
N LYS A 240 -4.61 -11.50 -30.11
CA LYS A 240 -3.77 -12.52 -30.76
C LYS A 240 -3.81 -13.85 -30.01
N ALA A 241 -3.64 -13.80 -28.70
CA ALA A 241 -3.44 -15.00 -27.88
C ALA A 241 -4.74 -15.81 -27.68
N LEU A 242 -5.88 -15.16 -27.57
CA LEU A 242 -7.19 -15.78 -27.36
C LEU A 242 -8.11 -15.69 -28.59
N GLY A 243 -8.03 -14.59 -29.34
CA GLY A 243 -8.86 -14.36 -30.52
C GLY A 243 -8.31 -14.98 -31.80
N GLY A 244 -7.06 -15.45 -31.80
CA GLY A 244 -6.40 -15.98 -32.98
C GLY A 244 -6.15 -14.94 -34.08
N LEU A 245 -6.24 -13.65 -33.77
CA LEU A 245 -6.01 -12.57 -34.72
C LEU A 245 -4.51 -12.44 -35.05
N PRO A 246 -4.16 -12.04 -36.27
CA PRO A 246 -2.76 -11.90 -36.69
C PRO A 246 -2.04 -10.71 -36.03
N THR A 247 -2.82 -9.75 -35.51
CA THR A 247 -2.34 -8.48 -34.93
C THR A 247 -3.06 -8.14 -33.64
N ALA A 248 -2.50 -7.21 -32.86
CA ALA A 248 -3.19 -6.49 -31.80
C ALA A 248 -3.04 -4.97 -32.00
N ASP A 249 -2.81 -4.49 -33.24
CA ASP A 249 -2.79 -3.07 -33.57
C ASP A 249 -4.11 -2.40 -33.15
N PRO A 250 -4.09 -1.37 -32.29
CA PRO A 250 -5.31 -0.73 -31.77
C PRO A 250 -6.14 -0.01 -32.82
N LEU A 251 -5.60 0.21 -34.03
CA LEU A 251 -6.33 0.79 -35.14
C LEU A 251 -6.92 -0.25 -36.09
N ASP A 252 -6.59 -1.53 -35.91
CA ASP A 252 -7.19 -2.62 -36.67
C ASP A 252 -8.65 -2.82 -36.28
N LYS A 253 -9.53 -2.99 -37.31
CA LYS A 253 -10.98 -3.13 -37.09
C LYS A 253 -11.32 -4.39 -36.34
N ASP A 254 -10.70 -5.51 -36.69
CA ASP A 254 -11.06 -6.82 -36.12
C ASP A 254 -10.58 -6.89 -34.65
N VAL A 255 -9.45 -6.23 -34.32
CA VAL A 255 -8.97 -6.07 -32.94
C VAL A 255 -9.95 -5.27 -32.10
N ARG A 256 -10.49 -4.16 -32.63
CA ARG A 256 -11.50 -3.33 -31.95
C ARG A 256 -12.80 -4.10 -31.71
N GLU A 257 -13.29 -4.83 -32.72
CA GLU A 257 -14.50 -5.63 -32.57
C GLU A 257 -14.30 -6.81 -31.59
N TRP A 258 -13.10 -7.41 -31.55
CA TRP A 258 -12.77 -8.44 -30.57
C TRP A 258 -12.87 -7.89 -29.13
N TRP A 259 -12.30 -6.70 -28.87
CA TRP A 259 -12.38 -6.08 -27.54
C TRP A 259 -13.82 -5.75 -27.16
N LYS A 260 -14.63 -5.21 -28.08
CA LYS A 260 -16.06 -4.94 -27.82
C LYS A 260 -16.82 -6.21 -27.46
N ALA A 261 -16.60 -7.30 -28.21
CA ALA A 261 -17.22 -8.59 -27.92
C ALA A 261 -16.80 -9.12 -26.55
N LYS A 262 -15.49 -9.09 -26.25
CA LYS A 262 -14.97 -9.57 -24.98
C LYS A 262 -15.46 -8.74 -23.78
N VAL A 263 -15.54 -7.43 -23.91
CA VAL A 263 -16.12 -6.53 -22.90
C VAL A 263 -17.59 -6.87 -22.66
N LYS A 264 -18.36 -7.11 -23.72
CA LYS A 264 -19.76 -7.55 -23.60
C LYS A 264 -19.88 -8.84 -22.78
N ASP A 265 -19.07 -9.88 -23.11
CA ASP A 265 -19.05 -11.14 -22.36
C ASP A 265 -18.75 -10.93 -20.86
N ILE A 266 -17.82 -10.00 -20.54
CA ILE A 266 -17.48 -9.68 -19.16
C ILE A 266 -18.67 -9.02 -18.44
N TYR A 267 -19.34 -8.03 -19.05
CA TYR A 267 -20.48 -7.37 -18.41
C TYR A 267 -21.74 -8.28 -18.33
N GLU A 268 -21.88 -9.28 -19.20
CA GLU A 268 -22.90 -10.32 -19.04
C GLU A 268 -22.64 -11.18 -17.80
N ALA A 269 -21.36 -11.42 -17.44
CA ALA A 269 -20.98 -12.17 -16.25
C ALA A 269 -20.90 -11.30 -14.99
N ILE A 270 -20.45 -10.04 -15.10
CA ILE A 270 -20.23 -9.08 -14.02
C ILE A 270 -20.88 -7.75 -14.38
N PRO A 271 -22.18 -7.57 -14.10
CA PRO A 271 -22.95 -6.39 -14.57
C PRO A 271 -22.40 -5.03 -14.09
N ASP A 272 -21.71 -5.01 -12.96
CA ASP A 272 -21.10 -3.82 -12.34
C ASP A 272 -19.58 -3.77 -12.50
N PHE A 273 -19.02 -4.51 -13.47
CA PHE A 273 -17.57 -4.53 -13.73
C PHE A 273 -17.01 -3.12 -13.88
N GLY A 274 -15.90 -2.83 -13.18
CA GLY A 274 -15.34 -1.46 -13.14
C GLY A 274 -14.50 -1.07 -14.34
N GLY A 275 -13.84 -2.04 -15.00
CA GLY A 275 -12.97 -1.77 -16.14
C GLY A 275 -11.60 -2.45 -16.08
N PHE A 276 -10.67 -1.95 -16.88
CA PHE A 276 -9.36 -2.56 -17.08
C PHE A 276 -8.22 -1.75 -16.47
N LEU A 277 -7.22 -2.48 -15.94
CA LEU A 277 -5.88 -1.98 -15.68
C LEU A 277 -4.92 -2.50 -16.76
N VAL A 278 -4.07 -1.64 -17.32
CA VAL A 278 -3.16 -2.00 -18.41
C VAL A 278 -1.74 -1.53 -18.13
N LYS A 279 -0.78 -2.47 -18.20
CA LYS A 279 0.65 -2.22 -18.31
C LYS A 279 1.07 -2.56 -19.75
N ALA A 280 1.57 -1.59 -20.49
CA ALA A 280 1.91 -1.76 -21.90
C ALA A 280 3.33 -1.26 -22.22
N ASN A 281 4.01 -1.93 -23.14
CA ASN A 281 5.38 -1.62 -23.60
C ASN A 281 6.41 -1.45 -22.47
N SER A 282 6.29 -2.23 -21.43
CA SER A 282 7.18 -2.18 -20.27
C SER A 282 7.50 -3.58 -19.78
N GLU A 283 8.76 -3.87 -19.48
CA GLU A 283 9.25 -5.16 -18.93
C GLU A 283 8.74 -6.38 -19.71
N GLY A 284 8.79 -6.31 -21.03
CA GLY A 284 8.36 -7.40 -21.91
C GLY A 284 6.83 -7.54 -22.09
N GLN A 285 6.02 -6.69 -21.46
CA GLN A 285 4.58 -6.69 -21.74
C GLN A 285 4.31 -6.03 -23.10
N PRO A 286 3.45 -6.65 -23.94
CA PRO A 286 3.10 -6.11 -25.24
C PRO A 286 2.30 -4.80 -25.09
N GLY A 287 2.38 -3.97 -26.11
CA GLY A 287 1.66 -2.71 -26.11
C GLY A 287 1.50 -2.08 -27.50
N PRO A 288 0.90 -0.89 -27.59
CA PRO A 288 0.68 -0.19 -28.85
C PRO A 288 1.97 0.15 -29.57
N GLY A 289 3.08 0.38 -28.85
CA GLY A 289 4.40 0.65 -29.42
C GLY A 289 4.93 -0.44 -30.35
N ASP A 290 4.54 -1.71 -30.12
CA ASP A 290 4.87 -2.84 -31.00
C ASP A 290 4.31 -2.67 -32.42
N TYR A 291 3.31 -1.81 -32.58
CA TYR A 291 2.63 -1.45 -33.83
C TYR A 291 2.91 -0.02 -34.27
N LYS A 292 3.89 0.66 -33.65
CA LYS A 292 4.18 2.08 -33.87
C LYS A 292 2.98 2.99 -33.57
N ARG A 293 2.21 2.64 -32.54
CA ARG A 293 1.09 3.43 -32.02
C ARG A 293 1.44 4.01 -30.67
N THR A 294 0.78 5.09 -30.33
CA THR A 294 0.94 5.77 -29.03
C THR A 294 0.19 5.05 -27.91
N HIS A 295 0.57 5.31 -26.66
CA HIS A 295 -0.19 4.87 -25.49
C HIS A 295 -1.63 5.38 -25.52
N ALA A 296 -1.88 6.60 -26.01
CA ALA A 296 -3.23 7.14 -26.13
C ALA A 296 -4.10 6.34 -27.14
N GLU A 297 -3.57 5.96 -28.30
CA GLU A 297 -4.28 5.13 -29.27
C GLU A 297 -4.63 3.75 -28.68
N GLY A 298 -3.69 3.14 -27.94
CA GLY A 298 -3.94 1.86 -27.27
C GLY A 298 -5.00 1.95 -26.16
N ALA A 299 -4.89 2.95 -25.30
CA ALA A 299 -5.82 3.18 -24.21
C ALA A 299 -7.22 3.52 -24.71
N ASN A 300 -7.33 4.37 -25.74
CA ASN A 300 -8.59 4.82 -26.32
C ASN A 300 -9.35 3.68 -27.00
N MET A 301 -8.67 2.73 -27.64
CA MET A 301 -9.31 1.53 -28.18
C MET A 301 -10.06 0.74 -27.09
N MET A 302 -9.41 0.50 -25.96
CA MET A 302 -10.04 -0.22 -24.83
C MET A 302 -11.14 0.62 -24.18
N ALA A 303 -10.93 1.93 -24.07
CA ALA A 303 -11.90 2.86 -23.53
C ALA A 303 -13.20 2.89 -24.37
N GLU A 304 -13.10 2.84 -25.70
CA GLU A 304 -14.25 2.74 -26.60
C GLU A 304 -15.06 1.45 -26.39
N ALA A 305 -14.39 0.33 -26.09
CA ALA A 305 -15.09 -0.91 -25.81
C ALA A 305 -15.86 -0.87 -24.48
N LEU A 306 -15.33 -0.15 -23.47
CA LEU A 306 -15.91 -0.02 -22.13
C LEU A 306 -16.97 1.10 -22.02
N GLU A 307 -16.94 2.09 -22.91
CA GLU A 307 -17.78 3.29 -22.88
C GLU A 307 -19.30 3.00 -22.75
N PRO A 308 -19.88 2.00 -23.45
CA PRO A 308 -21.30 1.68 -23.32
C PRO A 308 -21.74 1.20 -21.93
N TYR A 309 -20.80 0.87 -21.06
CA TYR A 309 -21.04 0.29 -19.74
C TYR A 309 -20.50 1.18 -18.61
N ASP A 310 -20.11 2.42 -18.90
CA ASP A 310 -19.45 3.34 -17.95
C ASP A 310 -18.17 2.79 -17.33
N GLY A 311 -17.51 1.83 -17.98
CA GLY A 311 -16.25 1.25 -17.54
C GLY A 311 -15.05 2.15 -17.83
N ILE A 312 -14.01 2.05 -16.99
CA ILE A 312 -12.80 2.85 -17.11
C ILE A 312 -11.58 2.05 -17.55
N VAL A 313 -10.60 2.72 -18.13
CA VAL A 313 -9.26 2.21 -18.36
C VAL A 313 -8.29 2.90 -17.42
N MET A 314 -7.63 2.16 -16.55
CA MET A 314 -6.47 2.61 -15.78
C MET A 314 -5.21 2.26 -16.57
N TRP A 315 -4.60 3.26 -17.20
CA TRP A 315 -3.44 3.05 -18.06
C TRP A 315 -2.17 3.46 -17.32
N ARG A 316 -1.30 2.49 -17.02
CA ARG A 316 -0.08 2.78 -16.25
C ARG A 316 0.94 3.55 -17.07
N ALA A 317 1.37 4.71 -16.55
CA ALA A 317 2.51 5.47 -17.04
C ALA A 317 3.81 4.89 -16.45
N PHE A 318 4.08 3.65 -16.77
CA PHE A 318 5.28 2.95 -16.34
C PHE A 318 6.04 2.43 -17.57
N VAL A 319 7.09 3.14 -17.92
CA VAL A 319 7.91 2.86 -19.08
C VAL A 319 9.26 2.31 -18.63
N TYR A 320 9.63 1.20 -19.19
CA TYR A 320 10.90 0.54 -18.99
C TYR A 320 11.58 0.31 -20.36
N ALA A 321 11.72 1.38 -21.13
CA ALA A 321 12.50 1.36 -22.37
C ALA A 321 13.94 1.79 -22.09
N ALA A 322 14.91 1.11 -22.69
CA ALA A 322 16.33 1.38 -22.46
C ALA A 322 16.86 2.66 -23.16
N ASP A 323 15.98 3.41 -23.78
CA ASP A 323 16.35 4.44 -24.76
C ASP A 323 16.64 5.82 -24.13
N SER A 324 16.27 6.03 -22.86
CA SER A 324 16.59 7.26 -22.15
C SER A 324 17.89 7.13 -21.36
N PRO A 325 18.78 8.13 -21.40
CA PRO A 325 20.00 8.15 -20.60
C PRO A 325 19.73 8.27 -19.10
N ASP A 326 18.54 8.73 -18.69
CA ASP A 326 18.08 8.80 -17.31
C ASP A 326 16.67 8.21 -17.18
N ARG A 327 16.56 7.13 -16.41
CA ARG A 327 15.29 6.46 -16.13
C ARG A 327 14.26 7.39 -15.48
N ALA A 328 14.70 8.40 -14.72
CA ALA A 328 13.80 9.36 -14.09
C ALA A 328 13.04 10.23 -15.10
N ASN A 329 13.53 10.37 -16.32
CA ASN A 329 12.90 11.16 -17.38
C ASN A 329 11.88 10.36 -18.20
N GLN A 330 12.01 9.02 -18.28
CA GLN A 330 11.32 8.20 -19.28
C GLN A 330 9.80 8.39 -19.30
N ALA A 331 9.14 8.24 -18.18
CA ALA A 331 7.68 8.34 -18.13
C ALA A 331 7.20 9.76 -18.50
N TYR A 332 7.92 10.78 -18.07
CA TYR A 332 7.59 12.16 -18.39
C TYR A 332 7.73 12.44 -19.90
N ASP A 333 8.87 12.07 -20.48
CA ASP A 333 9.16 12.33 -21.90
C ASP A 333 8.16 11.60 -22.83
N GLU A 334 7.69 10.40 -22.42
CA GLU A 334 6.77 9.60 -23.22
C GLU A 334 5.31 10.02 -23.06
N PHE A 335 4.87 10.41 -21.86
CA PHE A 335 3.46 10.72 -21.62
C PHE A 335 3.11 12.20 -21.79
N MET A 336 4.03 13.13 -21.60
CA MET A 336 3.77 14.55 -21.75
C MET A 336 3.28 14.95 -23.16
N PRO A 337 3.82 14.41 -24.25
CA PRO A 337 3.31 14.69 -25.60
C PRO A 337 1.87 14.22 -25.83
N LEU A 338 1.38 13.29 -25.00
CA LEU A 338 0.04 12.71 -25.10
C LEU A 338 -1.02 13.43 -24.25
N ASN A 339 -0.63 14.52 -23.56
CA ASN A 339 -1.53 15.28 -22.69
C ASN A 339 -2.75 15.82 -23.43
N GLY A 340 -3.95 15.35 -23.06
CA GLY A 340 -5.22 15.70 -23.69
C GLY A 340 -5.60 14.83 -24.88
N GLN A 341 -4.87 13.74 -25.16
CA GLN A 341 -5.20 12.79 -26.24
C GLN A 341 -5.97 11.55 -25.73
N PHE A 342 -6.06 11.36 -24.42
CA PHE A 342 -6.81 10.26 -23.81
C PHE A 342 -8.30 10.58 -23.71
N LYS A 343 -9.17 9.58 -23.92
CA LYS A 343 -10.61 9.69 -23.72
C LYS A 343 -10.98 9.93 -22.26
N ASP A 344 -12.17 10.42 -22.01
CA ASP A 344 -12.66 10.80 -20.67
C ASP A 344 -12.74 9.65 -19.68
N ASN A 345 -12.95 8.42 -20.16
CA ASN A 345 -12.95 7.22 -19.33
C ASN A 345 -11.57 6.52 -19.22
N VAL A 346 -10.49 7.17 -19.68
CA VAL A 346 -9.13 6.77 -19.41
C VAL A 346 -8.56 7.58 -18.24
N ILE A 347 -7.95 6.91 -17.27
CA ILE A 347 -7.22 7.52 -16.16
C ILE A 347 -5.77 7.03 -16.23
N VAL A 348 -4.83 7.95 -16.42
CA VAL A 348 -3.40 7.60 -16.41
C VAL A 348 -2.95 7.33 -14.98
N GLN A 349 -2.53 6.09 -14.71
CA GLN A 349 -2.09 5.63 -13.39
C GLN A 349 -0.57 5.81 -13.26
N ILE A 350 -0.14 6.62 -12.32
CA ILE A 350 1.23 7.12 -12.18
C ILE A 350 1.76 6.73 -10.80
N LYS A 351 2.92 6.06 -10.73
CA LYS A 351 3.62 5.82 -9.46
C LYS A 351 3.91 7.15 -8.74
N ASN A 352 3.94 7.11 -7.42
CA ASN A 352 4.22 8.30 -6.62
C ASN A 352 5.59 8.96 -6.98
N GLY A 353 6.62 8.16 -7.27
CA GLY A 353 7.91 8.62 -7.75
C GLY A 353 8.13 8.35 -9.24
N PRO A 354 9.14 8.98 -9.88
CA PRO A 354 9.40 8.84 -11.33
C PRO A 354 10.09 7.53 -11.70
N ILE A 355 10.73 6.83 -10.73
CA ILE A 355 11.49 5.61 -11.01
C ILE A 355 10.73 4.37 -10.55
N ASP A 356 10.47 4.26 -9.23
CA ASP A 356 9.77 3.13 -8.64
C ASP A 356 9.23 3.51 -7.25
N PHE A 357 8.83 2.53 -6.42
CA PHE A 357 8.33 2.73 -5.06
C PHE A 357 9.47 2.74 -4.02
N GLN A 358 10.52 3.52 -4.27
CA GLN A 358 11.70 3.59 -3.40
C GLN A 358 11.35 4.18 -2.02
N PRO A 359 12.14 3.94 -0.97
CA PRO A 359 11.89 4.50 0.36
C PRO A 359 11.72 6.02 0.38
N ARG A 360 12.44 6.73 -0.50
CA ARG A 360 12.23 8.14 -0.81
C ARG A 360 12.56 8.43 -2.25
N GLU A 361 11.61 9.01 -2.97
CA GLU A 361 11.76 9.60 -4.29
C GLU A 361 11.09 10.97 -4.33
N PRO A 362 11.53 11.90 -5.20
CA PRO A 362 10.71 13.07 -5.50
C PRO A 362 9.39 12.62 -6.12
N VAL A 363 8.36 13.44 -6.03
CA VAL A 363 7.07 13.17 -6.69
C VAL A 363 7.27 13.09 -8.20
N SER A 364 6.57 12.19 -8.88
CA SER A 364 6.61 12.11 -10.34
C SER A 364 6.20 13.45 -10.98
N PRO A 365 7.02 14.03 -11.88
CA PRO A 365 6.73 15.33 -12.49
C PRO A 365 5.48 15.32 -13.39
N LEU A 366 4.99 14.14 -13.79
CA LEU A 366 3.74 13.99 -14.55
C LEU A 366 2.53 14.58 -13.81
N PHE A 367 2.50 14.54 -12.47
CA PHE A 367 1.40 15.14 -11.70
C PHE A 367 1.29 16.65 -11.86
N PHE A 368 2.37 17.32 -12.25
CA PHE A 368 2.37 18.75 -12.53
C PHE A 368 2.12 19.05 -14.02
N GLY A 369 2.39 18.09 -14.90
CA GLY A 369 2.39 18.29 -16.36
C GLY A 369 1.10 17.91 -17.06
N LEU A 370 0.45 16.81 -16.70
CA LEU A 370 -0.73 16.24 -17.40
C LEU A 370 -2.03 16.98 -17.08
N LYS A 371 -2.12 18.29 -17.41
CA LYS A 371 -3.25 19.16 -17.01
C LYS A 371 -4.56 18.90 -17.77
N LYS A 372 -4.51 18.19 -18.92
CA LYS A 372 -5.67 17.90 -19.78
C LYS A 372 -6.04 16.42 -19.78
N THR A 373 -5.39 15.63 -18.96
CA THR A 373 -5.56 14.18 -18.88
C THR A 373 -5.92 13.81 -17.45
N LYS A 374 -6.93 12.97 -17.27
CA LYS A 374 -7.24 12.42 -15.95
C LYS A 374 -6.09 11.52 -15.49
N MET A 375 -5.65 11.71 -14.27
CA MET A 375 -4.57 10.93 -13.67
C MET A 375 -4.91 10.49 -12.25
N MET A 376 -4.24 9.44 -11.80
CA MET A 376 -4.37 8.91 -10.46
C MET A 376 -3.01 8.47 -9.91
N PRO A 377 -2.72 8.69 -8.63
CA PRO A 377 -1.52 8.14 -8.01
C PRO A 377 -1.66 6.63 -7.80
N GLU A 378 -0.54 5.93 -8.01
CA GLU A 378 -0.33 4.54 -7.62
C GLU A 378 0.67 4.50 -6.47
N PHE A 379 0.21 4.08 -5.30
CA PHE A 379 1.06 3.80 -4.15
C PHE A 379 1.36 2.31 -4.05
N GLN A 380 2.42 1.95 -3.34
CA GLN A 380 2.70 0.56 -3.03
C GLN A 380 2.48 0.30 -1.53
N ILE A 381 1.49 -0.52 -1.20
CA ILE A 381 1.22 -1.01 0.15
C ILE A 381 2.18 -2.16 0.48
N THR A 382 2.48 -2.99 -0.51
CA THR A 382 3.56 -3.98 -0.48
C THR A 382 4.89 -3.28 -0.24
N GLN A 383 5.64 -3.72 0.75
CA GLN A 383 6.91 -3.11 1.16
C GLN A 383 8.09 -3.66 0.35
N GLU A 384 8.00 -3.74 -0.97
CA GLU A 384 9.04 -4.28 -1.86
C GLU A 384 10.42 -3.66 -1.60
N TYR A 385 10.44 -2.35 -1.38
CA TYR A 385 11.66 -1.56 -1.19
C TYR A 385 11.86 -1.10 0.25
N THR A 386 11.01 -1.54 1.19
CA THR A 386 11.03 -1.09 2.57
C THR A 386 11.07 -2.24 3.59
N GLY A 387 11.68 -3.36 3.19
CA GLY A 387 11.93 -4.51 4.07
C GLY A 387 10.82 -5.55 4.08
N GLU A 388 10.00 -5.59 3.04
CA GLU A 388 8.96 -6.60 2.80
C GLU A 388 8.00 -6.74 4.01
N SER A 389 7.62 -7.96 4.38
CA SER A 389 6.80 -8.20 5.56
C SER A 389 7.63 -8.36 6.86
N ILE A 390 8.93 -8.03 6.82
CA ILE A 390 9.84 -8.18 7.97
C ILE A 390 10.03 -6.85 8.69
N HIS A 391 10.38 -5.78 7.95
CA HIS A 391 10.61 -4.47 8.58
C HIS A 391 9.29 -3.76 8.84
N THR A 392 9.19 -3.11 9.99
CA THR A 392 8.13 -2.16 10.27
C THR A 392 8.44 -0.85 9.55
N CYS A 393 7.54 -0.47 8.62
CA CYS A 393 7.62 0.78 7.87
C CYS A 393 6.19 1.30 7.64
N HIS A 394 5.80 2.39 8.33
CA HIS A 394 4.49 2.99 8.18
C HIS A 394 4.48 3.93 6.97
N LEU A 395 3.93 3.46 5.86
CA LEU A 395 3.99 4.13 4.56
C LEU A 395 3.11 5.39 4.48
N ALA A 396 2.15 5.58 5.40
CA ALA A 396 1.36 6.81 5.45
C ALA A 396 2.23 8.07 5.52
N SER A 397 3.41 8.01 6.15
CA SER A 397 4.35 9.14 6.20
C SER A 397 4.90 9.49 4.81
N MET A 398 5.16 8.47 3.95
CA MET A 398 5.58 8.68 2.57
C MET A 398 4.43 9.26 1.72
N TRP A 399 3.22 8.76 1.91
CA TRP A 399 2.06 9.22 1.14
C TRP A 399 1.62 10.63 1.56
N SER A 400 1.76 10.99 2.85
CA SER A 400 1.55 12.37 3.31
C SER A 400 2.55 13.32 2.66
N GLU A 401 3.84 12.95 2.64
CA GLU A 401 4.90 13.73 1.96
C GLU A 401 4.59 13.94 0.47
N PHE A 402 4.06 12.91 -0.22
CA PHE A 402 3.59 13.03 -1.60
C PHE A 402 2.49 14.09 -1.75
N PHE A 403 1.44 14.05 -0.92
CA PHE A 403 0.34 15.01 -1.02
C PHE A 403 0.78 16.44 -0.67
N ASP A 404 1.68 16.58 0.31
CA ASP A 404 2.26 17.87 0.69
C ASP A 404 3.08 18.48 -0.46
N ASP A 405 3.88 17.65 -1.15
CA ASP A 405 4.69 18.09 -2.29
C ASP A 405 3.83 18.44 -3.51
N ILE A 406 2.75 17.69 -3.76
CA ILE A 406 1.77 18.01 -4.80
C ILE A 406 1.16 19.39 -4.55
N GLN A 407 0.70 19.66 -3.33
CA GLN A 407 0.12 20.96 -2.97
C GLN A 407 1.16 22.07 -3.00
N TYR A 408 2.37 21.85 -2.49
CA TYR A 408 3.45 22.80 -2.50
C TYR A 408 3.87 23.18 -3.94
N GLY A 409 3.85 22.22 -4.86
CA GLY A 409 4.09 22.45 -6.29
C GLY A 409 2.89 23.06 -7.03
N GLY A 410 1.81 23.41 -6.34
CA GLY A 410 0.63 24.09 -6.89
C GLY A 410 -0.34 23.18 -7.65
N ALA A 411 -0.25 21.85 -7.49
CA ALA A 411 -1.19 20.92 -8.08
C ALA A 411 -2.29 20.48 -7.08
N SER A 412 -3.38 19.92 -7.62
CA SER A 412 -4.52 19.43 -6.81
C SER A 412 -4.24 18.04 -6.26
N ILE A 413 -4.62 17.81 -5.01
CA ILE A 413 -4.66 16.46 -4.39
C ILE A 413 -6.00 15.74 -4.61
N LYS A 414 -6.92 16.33 -5.37
CA LYS A 414 -8.21 15.72 -5.71
C LYS A 414 -8.07 14.94 -7.01
N TYR A 415 -8.03 13.64 -6.89
CA TYR A 415 -7.92 12.73 -8.02
C TYR A 415 -9.24 11.99 -8.26
N PRO A 416 -9.56 11.60 -9.51
CA PRO A 416 -10.72 10.76 -9.81
C PRO A 416 -10.60 9.35 -9.22
N ALA A 417 -9.37 8.89 -9.00
CA ALA A 417 -9.07 7.59 -8.40
C ALA A 417 -7.72 7.62 -7.68
N ILE A 418 -7.53 6.69 -6.74
CA ILE A 418 -6.25 6.37 -6.11
C ILE A 418 -6.09 4.85 -6.10
N ALA A 419 -4.92 4.35 -6.48
CA ALA A 419 -4.58 2.94 -6.47
C ALA A 419 -3.48 2.60 -5.46
N GLY A 420 -3.60 1.43 -4.82
CA GLY A 420 -2.59 0.86 -3.94
C GLY A 420 -2.23 -0.57 -4.33
N VAL A 421 -0.95 -0.84 -4.56
CA VAL A 421 -0.48 -2.21 -4.81
C VAL A 421 -0.56 -2.99 -3.51
N ALA A 422 -1.42 -4.02 -3.49
CA ALA A 422 -1.79 -4.73 -2.28
C ALA A 422 -0.70 -5.72 -1.81
N ASN A 423 -0.56 -5.83 -0.50
CA ASN A 423 0.18 -6.91 0.17
C ASN A 423 -0.81 -7.72 1.01
N ILE A 424 -1.63 -8.53 0.36
CA ILE A 424 -2.70 -9.31 0.98
C ILE A 424 -2.67 -10.71 0.36
N GLY A 425 -2.57 -11.72 1.21
CA GLY A 425 -2.56 -13.11 0.82
C GLY A 425 -3.15 -14.00 1.92
N ASP A 426 -2.98 -15.31 1.78
CA ASP A 426 -3.54 -16.30 2.69
C ASP A 426 -2.69 -16.55 3.96
N SER A 427 -1.76 -15.65 4.28
CA SER A 427 -1.04 -15.74 5.56
C SER A 427 -1.97 -15.46 6.75
N PRO A 428 -1.70 -16.04 7.94
CA PRO A 428 -2.52 -15.82 9.13
C PRO A 428 -2.65 -14.35 9.55
N THR A 429 -1.72 -13.50 9.13
CA THR A 429 -1.76 -12.05 9.38
C THR A 429 -2.25 -11.24 8.19
N TRP A 430 -2.72 -11.87 7.12
CA TRP A 430 -3.12 -11.27 5.84
C TRP A 430 -2.01 -10.54 5.08
N CYS A 431 -1.11 -9.87 5.78
CA CYS A 431 -0.05 -9.03 5.22
C CYS A 431 1.37 -9.56 5.52
N GLY A 432 1.48 -10.83 5.96
CA GLY A 432 2.75 -11.45 6.32
C GLY A 432 3.34 -11.00 7.66
N SER A 433 2.78 -9.95 8.28
CA SER A 433 3.13 -9.45 9.62
C SER A 433 1.96 -8.64 10.19
N ASP A 434 1.80 -8.66 11.52
CA ASP A 434 0.81 -7.81 12.18
C ASP A 434 1.08 -6.32 11.91
N MET A 435 2.35 -5.89 11.97
CA MET A 435 2.68 -4.47 11.77
C MET A 435 2.50 -4.00 10.32
N THR A 436 2.60 -4.87 9.33
CA THR A 436 2.40 -4.47 7.93
C THR A 436 0.93 -4.24 7.57
N GLN A 437 -0.02 -4.74 8.36
CA GLN A 437 -1.46 -4.45 8.21
C GLN A 437 -1.76 -2.95 8.31
N VAL A 438 -0.96 -2.18 9.07
CA VAL A 438 -1.14 -0.73 9.20
C VAL A 438 -1.15 -0.02 7.84
N ASN A 439 -0.40 -0.54 6.86
CA ASN A 439 -0.28 0.08 5.54
C ASN A 439 -1.55 -0.14 4.69
N TRP A 440 -2.19 -1.30 4.80
CA TRP A 440 -3.51 -1.53 4.18
C TRP A 440 -4.57 -0.60 4.79
N TYR A 441 -4.63 -0.56 6.13
CA TYR A 441 -5.52 0.36 6.86
C TYR A 441 -5.28 1.82 6.45
N ALA A 442 -4.02 2.25 6.48
CA ALA A 442 -3.62 3.62 6.15
C ALA A 442 -3.95 4.00 4.71
N PHE A 443 -3.77 3.08 3.75
CA PHE A 443 -4.13 3.34 2.37
C PHE A 443 -5.62 3.68 2.23
N GLY A 444 -6.51 2.87 2.82
CA GLY A 444 -7.95 3.14 2.78
C GLY A 444 -8.30 4.50 3.42
N ARG A 445 -7.72 4.78 4.59
CA ARG A 445 -7.95 6.05 5.30
C ARG A 445 -7.47 7.28 4.52
N MET A 446 -6.27 7.23 3.93
CA MET A 446 -5.73 8.33 3.13
C MET A 446 -6.38 8.46 1.76
N ALA A 447 -6.77 7.35 1.13
CA ALA A 447 -7.55 7.38 -0.10
C ALA A 447 -8.94 7.99 0.10
N TRP A 448 -9.55 7.78 1.28
CA TRP A 448 -10.76 8.47 1.69
C TRP A 448 -10.52 9.96 1.95
N ASN A 449 -9.50 10.28 2.75
CA ASN A 449 -9.13 11.65 3.09
C ASN A 449 -7.61 11.82 3.19
N PRO A 450 -6.95 12.35 2.15
CA PRO A 450 -5.49 12.52 2.12
C PRO A 450 -4.95 13.58 3.10
N THR A 451 -5.82 14.32 3.79
CA THR A 451 -5.41 15.30 4.81
C THR A 451 -5.27 14.72 6.21
N LEU A 452 -5.58 13.43 6.39
CA LEU A 452 -5.35 12.75 7.67
C LEU A 452 -3.86 12.60 7.94
N SER A 453 -3.44 12.92 9.18
CA SER A 453 -2.04 12.76 9.53
C SER A 453 -1.66 11.29 9.72
N PRO A 454 -0.42 10.90 9.39
CA PRO A 454 0.09 9.56 9.67
C PRO A 454 -0.03 9.16 11.14
N GLU A 455 0.13 10.12 12.05
CA GLU A 455 -0.01 9.91 13.49
C GLU A 455 -1.45 9.53 13.88
N GLN A 456 -2.45 10.26 13.37
CA GLN A 456 -3.86 9.94 13.60
C GLN A 456 -4.21 8.53 13.12
N ILE A 457 -3.74 8.16 11.93
CA ILE A 457 -4.01 6.84 11.34
C ILE A 457 -3.33 5.73 12.14
N ALA A 458 -2.06 5.93 12.53
CA ALA A 458 -1.33 4.99 13.37
C ALA A 458 -2.00 4.79 14.73
N GLU A 459 -2.41 5.87 15.40
CA GLU A 459 -3.11 5.82 16.68
C GLU A 459 -4.44 5.08 16.55
N GLU A 460 -5.26 5.42 15.53
CA GLU A 460 -6.52 4.73 15.24
C GLU A 460 -6.32 3.23 15.04
N TRP A 461 -5.35 2.84 14.23
CA TRP A 461 -5.07 1.44 13.92
C TRP A 461 -4.58 0.67 15.16
N LEU A 462 -3.61 1.23 15.91
CA LEU A 462 -3.08 0.59 17.13
C LEU A 462 -4.17 0.36 18.17
N MET A 463 -5.05 1.36 18.37
CA MET A 463 -6.14 1.26 19.33
C MET A 463 -7.17 0.19 18.94
N GLN A 464 -7.41 -0.01 17.66
CA GLN A 464 -8.35 -1.00 17.15
C GLN A 464 -7.74 -2.41 17.07
N THR A 465 -6.42 -2.53 16.89
CA THR A 465 -5.75 -3.80 16.58
C THR A 465 -5.09 -4.43 17.82
N PHE A 466 -4.57 -3.65 18.74
CA PHE A 466 -3.80 -4.17 19.88
C PHE A 466 -4.37 -3.74 21.23
N SER A 467 -4.35 -2.46 21.55
CA SER A 467 -4.72 -2.00 22.90
C SER A 467 -5.09 -0.52 22.88
N THR A 468 -6.06 -0.16 23.70
CA THR A 468 -6.44 1.25 23.97
C THR A 468 -5.62 1.88 25.09
N ASP A 469 -4.74 1.13 25.77
CA ASP A 469 -3.89 1.63 26.84
C ASP A 469 -2.85 2.62 26.30
N ARG A 470 -2.81 3.81 26.88
CA ARG A 470 -1.87 4.87 26.45
C ARG A 470 -0.39 4.50 26.65
N GLY A 471 -0.09 3.57 27.56
CA GLY A 471 1.26 3.01 27.73
C GLY A 471 1.72 2.15 26.57
N PHE A 472 0.80 1.63 25.78
CA PHE A 472 1.06 0.95 24.51
C PHE A 472 0.96 1.93 23.34
N VAL A 473 -0.19 2.61 23.20
CA VAL A 473 -0.52 3.40 22.01
C VAL A 473 0.51 4.50 21.76
N LYS A 474 0.85 5.31 22.78
CA LYS A 474 1.75 6.45 22.60
C LYS A 474 3.17 6.05 22.11
N PRO A 475 3.89 5.09 22.75
CA PRO A 475 5.21 4.70 22.25
C PRO A 475 5.15 3.99 20.89
N MET A 476 4.10 3.20 20.60
CA MET A 476 3.97 2.50 19.32
C MET A 476 3.57 3.44 18.18
N THR A 477 2.74 4.45 18.42
CA THR A 477 2.48 5.53 17.46
C THR A 477 3.78 6.23 17.07
N LYS A 478 4.63 6.53 18.05
CA LYS A 478 5.97 7.11 17.77
C LYS A 478 6.82 6.18 16.91
N VAL A 479 6.89 4.88 17.24
CA VAL A 479 7.63 3.89 16.44
C VAL A 479 7.12 3.88 15.00
N LEU A 480 5.81 3.81 14.78
CA LEU A 480 5.22 3.81 13.43
C LEU A 480 5.55 5.10 12.67
N CYS A 481 5.35 6.27 13.27
CA CYS A 481 5.60 7.55 12.60
C CYS A 481 7.09 7.77 12.26
N GLU A 482 8.02 7.24 13.05
CA GLU A 482 9.46 7.33 12.80
C GLU A 482 9.99 6.22 11.89
N SER A 483 9.21 5.14 11.66
CA SER A 483 9.70 3.91 11.02
C SER A 483 10.09 4.11 9.56
N ARG A 484 9.35 4.92 8.78
CA ARG A 484 9.69 5.19 7.38
C ARG A 484 10.99 5.98 7.29
N GLU A 485 11.19 7.00 8.12
CA GLU A 485 12.43 7.77 8.13
C GLU A 485 13.62 6.93 8.57
N ALA A 486 13.42 6.03 9.53
CA ALA A 486 14.44 5.06 9.91
C ALA A 486 14.85 4.16 8.75
N VAL A 487 13.87 3.65 7.97
CA VAL A 487 14.12 2.85 6.76
C VAL A 487 14.93 3.65 5.74
N VAL A 488 14.57 4.90 5.48
CA VAL A 488 15.35 5.78 4.60
C VAL A 488 16.78 5.92 5.12
N ASN A 489 16.94 6.22 6.41
CA ASN A 489 18.25 6.45 7.01
C ASN A 489 19.18 5.23 6.93
N TYR A 490 18.69 4.01 7.20
CA TYR A 490 19.57 2.84 7.15
C TYR A 490 19.63 2.15 5.78
N MET A 491 18.72 2.42 4.86
CA MET A 491 18.78 1.85 3.49
C MET A 491 19.38 2.83 2.49
N MET A 492 18.69 3.96 2.26
CA MET A 492 18.97 4.87 1.15
C MET A 492 18.83 6.35 1.55
N PRO A 493 19.72 6.85 2.42
CA PRO A 493 19.71 8.24 2.84
C PRO A 493 20.10 9.21 1.72
N ILE A 494 19.81 10.49 1.92
CA ILE A 494 20.22 11.63 1.10
C ILE A 494 19.90 11.55 -0.39
N GLY A 495 18.90 10.74 -0.76
CA GLY A 495 18.48 10.56 -2.16
C GLY A 495 19.16 9.38 -2.87
N LEU A 496 19.90 8.54 -2.15
CA LEU A 496 20.25 7.23 -2.67
C LEU A 496 19.00 6.43 -3.00
N HIS A 497 19.05 5.65 -4.07
CA HIS A 497 17.96 4.80 -4.48
C HIS A 497 18.46 3.61 -5.30
N HIS A 498 17.66 2.55 -5.32
CA HIS A 498 17.86 1.35 -6.12
C HIS A 498 19.19 0.62 -5.87
N ILE A 499 19.73 0.67 -4.64
CA ILE A 499 20.98 0.01 -4.26
C ILE A 499 20.77 -1.36 -3.59
N PHE A 500 19.71 -2.03 -4.01
CA PHE A 500 19.32 -3.36 -3.55
C PHE A 500 20.12 -4.49 -4.23
N ALA A 501 20.13 -5.62 -3.57
CA ALA A 501 20.48 -6.89 -4.18
C ALA A 501 19.59 -7.19 -5.40
N GLY A 502 20.20 -7.82 -6.41
CA GLY A 502 19.51 -8.14 -7.65
C GLY A 502 18.28 -9.01 -7.44
N ASN A 503 17.21 -8.67 -8.12
CA ASN A 503 15.99 -9.46 -8.28
C ASN A 503 14.97 -9.44 -7.12
N HIS A 504 15.36 -9.33 -5.84
CA HIS A 504 14.43 -9.46 -4.70
C HIS A 504 14.26 -8.19 -3.86
N HIS A 505 15.05 -7.16 -4.01
CA HIS A 505 14.96 -5.83 -3.37
C HIS A 505 14.96 -5.82 -1.82
N TYR A 506 15.45 -6.90 -1.16
CA TYR A 506 15.48 -6.95 0.30
C TYR A 506 16.76 -6.38 0.91
N GLY A 507 17.90 -6.94 0.59
CA GLY A 507 19.20 -6.59 1.17
C GLY A 507 20.01 -5.61 0.32
N PRO A 508 21.08 -5.03 0.88
CA PRO A 508 21.98 -4.14 0.15
C PRO A 508 22.94 -4.90 -0.74
N GLU A 509 23.11 -4.49 -1.98
CA GLU A 509 24.22 -4.88 -2.87
C GLU A 509 24.65 -3.69 -3.73
N PRO A 510 25.21 -2.61 -3.16
CA PRO A 510 25.62 -1.43 -3.93
C PRO A 510 26.63 -1.74 -5.04
N TRP A 511 27.30 -2.89 -4.98
CA TRP A 511 28.23 -3.40 -5.98
C TRP A 511 27.58 -4.25 -7.09
N TYR A 512 26.26 -4.55 -7.03
CA TYR A 512 25.62 -5.48 -7.95
C TYR A 512 25.63 -4.98 -9.39
N ALA A 513 26.43 -5.60 -10.25
CA ALA A 513 26.53 -5.25 -11.67
C ALA A 513 26.95 -6.48 -12.51
N PRO A 514 26.13 -7.54 -12.55
CA PRO A 514 26.50 -8.74 -13.30
C PRO A 514 26.50 -8.48 -14.81
N ARG A 515 27.38 -9.20 -15.52
CA ARG A 515 27.51 -9.08 -16.98
C ARG A 515 26.19 -9.44 -17.67
N GLY A 516 25.74 -8.57 -18.58
CA GLY A 516 24.56 -8.78 -19.42
C GLY A 516 23.24 -8.29 -18.80
N VAL A 517 23.27 -7.80 -17.57
CA VAL A 517 22.12 -7.09 -16.98
C VAL A 517 22.11 -5.64 -17.51
N ARG A 518 20.94 -5.11 -17.80
CA ARG A 518 20.77 -3.70 -18.18
C ARG A 518 21.36 -2.80 -17.09
N SER A 519 22.05 -1.74 -17.50
CA SER A 519 22.70 -0.82 -16.56
C SER A 519 21.72 -0.17 -15.58
N ASP A 520 20.53 0.25 -16.06
CA ASP A 520 19.47 0.86 -15.27
C ASP A 520 18.73 -0.10 -14.31
N TRP A 521 19.17 -1.37 -14.26
CA TRP A 521 18.75 -2.35 -13.25
C TRP A 521 19.83 -2.62 -12.20
N THR A 522 20.93 -1.85 -12.25
CA THR A 522 22.08 -2.07 -11.38
C THR A 522 22.36 -0.85 -10.49
N PRO A 523 22.68 -1.04 -9.20
CA PRO A 523 23.01 0.02 -8.27
C PRO A 523 24.06 1.04 -8.77
N PRO A 524 25.19 0.64 -9.42
CA PRO A 524 26.18 1.60 -9.91
C PRO A 524 25.62 2.62 -10.90
N TYR A 525 24.57 2.29 -11.64
CA TYR A 525 23.89 3.25 -12.51
C TYR A 525 23.27 4.40 -11.71
N TYR A 526 22.75 4.12 -10.52
CA TYR A 526 22.05 5.11 -9.70
C TYR A 526 23.00 5.90 -8.81
N HIS A 527 23.90 5.23 -8.08
CA HIS A 527 24.77 5.93 -7.14
C HIS A 527 25.95 6.65 -7.82
N LYS A 528 26.39 6.24 -9.03
CA LYS A 528 27.48 6.89 -9.77
C LYS A 528 28.74 7.15 -8.95
N ALA A 529 29.06 6.30 -7.96
CA ALA A 529 30.24 6.49 -7.11
C ALA A 529 31.52 6.39 -7.93
N ALA A 530 32.37 7.40 -7.78
CA ALA A 530 33.67 7.55 -8.43
C ALA A 530 34.66 8.20 -7.47
N ALA A 531 35.91 8.44 -7.89
CA ALA A 531 36.94 9.02 -7.04
C ALA A 531 36.64 10.45 -6.56
N ASP A 532 35.89 11.21 -7.36
CA ASP A 532 35.55 12.62 -7.13
C ASP A 532 34.24 12.81 -6.32
N GLY A 533 33.37 11.78 -6.25
CA GLY A 533 32.08 11.91 -5.55
C GLY A 533 31.11 10.80 -5.89
N MET A 534 29.84 11.07 -5.62
CA MET A 534 28.74 10.19 -5.97
C MET A 534 27.44 10.95 -6.23
N GLY A 535 26.49 10.27 -6.83
CA GLY A 535 25.17 10.82 -7.16
C GLY A 535 24.97 11.03 -8.65
N PHE A 536 23.72 11.13 -9.07
CA PHE A 536 23.33 11.31 -10.46
C PHE A 536 23.13 12.79 -10.76
N ASP A 537 23.89 13.36 -11.69
CA ASP A 537 23.64 14.75 -12.10
C ASP A 537 22.36 14.85 -12.94
N ARG A 538 21.30 15.32 -12.30
CA ARG A 538 19.97 15.61 -12.89
C ARG A 538 19.67 17.09 -12.98
N THR A 539 20.70 17.93 -12.84
CA THR A 539 20.66 19.38 -13.10
C THR A 539 20.79 19.70 -14.59
N ALA A 540 20.87 21.00 -14.91
CA ALA A 540 21.05 21.46 -16.30
C ALA A 540 22.37 21.02 -16.93
N THR A 541 23.37 20.60 -16.15
CA THR A 541 24.66 20.09 -16.63
C THR A 541 24.62 18.57 -16.91
N GLY A 542 23.60 17.88 -16.40
CA GLY A 542 23.39 16.44 -16.58
C GLY A 542 22.15 16.12 -17.39
N SER A 543 21.28 15.24 -16.87
CA SER A 543 20.04 14.79 -17.55
C SER A 543 18.92 15.83 -17.56
N ASN A 544 19.06 16.93 -16.83
CA ASN A 544 18.09 18.02 -16.71
C ASN A 544 16.70 17.61 -16.19
N ASN A 545 16.61 16.55 -15.40
CA ASN A 545 15.34 16.10 -14.82
C ASN A 545 14.66 17.17 -13.95
N LEU A 546 15.44 17.99 -13.23
CA LEU A 546 14.91 19.10 -12.42
C LEU A 546 14.05 20.09 -13.22
N ALA A 547 14.31 20.27 -14.53
CA ALA A 547 13.51 21.13 -15.37
C ALA A 547 12.07 20.66 -15.60
N GLN A 548 11.77 19.39 -15.32
CA GLN A 548 10.42 18.83 -15.42
C GLN A 548 9.50 19.31 -14.30
N TYR A 549 10.06 19.87 -13.21
CA TYR A 549 9.32 20.35 -12.06
C TYR A 549 9.01 21.86 -12.13
N PRO A 550 7.81 22.29 -11.71
CA PRO A 550 7.48 23.71 -11.58
C PRO A 550 8.15 24.31 -10.34
N GLU A 551 8.30 25.64 -10.34
CA GLU A 551 8.57 26.36 -9.10
C GLU A 551 7.29 26.38 -8.21
N PRO A 552 7.39 26.31 -6.85
CA PRO A 552 8.63 26.30 -6.05
C PRO A 552 9.20 24.89 -5.77
N ILE A 553 8.55 23.81 -6.24
CA ILE A 553 8.99 22.44 -5.94
C ILE A 553 10.37 22.13 -6.52
N ARG A 554 10.72 22.70 -7.69
CA ARG A 554 12.05 22.59 -8.30
C ARG A 554 13.14 23.08 -7.37
N THR A 555 12.96 24.26 -6.79
CA THR A 555 13.91 24.84 -5.83
C THR A 555 14.02 23.98 -4.57
N LYS A 556 12.88 23.49 -4.03
CA LYS A 556 12.87 22.57 -2.88
C LYS A 556 13.73 21.34 -3.15
N TYR A 557 13.53 20.68 -4.28
CA TYR A 557 14.27 19.45 -4.60
C TYR A 557 15.75 19.70 -4.91
N ALA A 558 16.08 20.79 -5.59
CA ALA A 558 17.45 21.16 -5.92
C ALA A 558 18.31 21.49 -4.68
N THR A 559 17.69 21.92 -3.58
CA THR A 559 18.42 22.39 -2.38
C THR A 559 18.25 21.49 -1.16
N SER A 560 17.42 20.45 -1.25
CA SER A 560 17.16 19.57 -0.13
C SER A 560 18.24 18.50 0.03
N GLU A 561 18.81 18.39 1.23
CA GLU A 561 19.71 17.29 1.61
C GLU A 561 19.07 15.91 1.36
N GLN A 562 17.75 15.80 1.55
CA GLN A 562 17.02 14.55 1.35
C GLN A 562 17.11 13.99 -0.07
N TYR A 563 17.43 14.82 -1.06
CA TYR A 563 17.55 14.48 -2.47
C TYR A 563 18.93 14.81 -3.05
N LEU A 564 19.94 15.03 -2.20
CA LEU A 564 21.28 15.48 -2.61
C LEU A 564 21.84 14.62 -3.74
N VAL A 565 22.08 13.35 -3.52
CA VAL A 565 22.65 12.44 -4.51
C VAL A 565 21.65 11.93 -5.55
N TYR A 566 20.36 12.23 -5.36
CA TYR A 566 19.35 12.00 -6.39
C TYR A 566 19.50 12.99 -7.55
N PHE A 567 19.72 14.28 -7.25
CA PHE A 567 19.78 15.34 -8.26
C PHE A 567 21.18 15.82 -8.57
N HIS A 568 22.16 15.60 -7.71
CA HIS A 568 23.53 16.12 -7.86
C HIS A 568 24.56 15.02 -7.79
N HIS A 569 25.61 15.15 -8.61
CA HIS A 569 26.87 14.47 -8.35
C HIS A 569 27.67 15.34 -7.38
N ALA A 570 27.79 14.91 -6.14
CA ALA A 570 28.38 15.71 -5.07
C ALA A 570 29.71 15.11 -4.58
N PRO A 571 30.69 15.97 -4.17
CA PRO A 571 32.02 15.52 -3.75
C PRO A 571 31.97 14.74 -2.42
N TRP A 572 32.91 13.82 -2.23
CA TRP A 572 32.98 13.01 -1.01
C TRP A 572 33.11 13.84 0.28
N SER A 573 33.74 15.03 0.22
CA SER A 573 33.83 15.94 1.37
C SER A 573 32.48 16.39 1.90
N GLU A 574 31.46 16.44 1.07
CA GLU A 574 30.08 16.76 1.43
C GLU A 574 29.28 15.51 1.75
N VAL A 575 29.32 14.49 0.88
CA VAL A 575 28.49 13.30 0.96
C VAL A 575 28.87 12.37 2.12
N TRP A 576 30.17 12.16 2.35
CA TRP A 576 30.64 11.13 3.29
C TRP A 576 30.19 11.37 4.76
N PRO A 577 30.31 12.59 5.32
CA PRO A 577 29.81 12.86 6.67
C PRO A 577 28.30 12.66 6.80
N LEU A 578 27.52 13.03 5.78
CA LEU A 578 26.07 12.86 5.75
C LEU A 578 25.68 11.37 5.72
N LEU A 579 26.30 10.59 4.82
CA LEU A 579 26.07 9.14 4.76
C LEU A 579 26.33 8.48 6.11
N CYS A 580 27.49 8.73 6.74
CA CYS A 580 27.83 8.15 8.03
C CYS A 580 26.79 8.52 9.10
N SER A 581 26.41 9.81 9.16
CA SER A 581 25.44 10.30 10.15
C SER A 581 24.06 9.67 10.00
N HIS A 582 23.54 9.59 8.75
CA HIS A 582 22.24 8.99 8.47
C HIS A 582 22.21 7.49 8.74
N TYR A 583 23.21 6.74 8.28
CA TYR A 583 23.29 5.31 8.55
C TYR A 583 23.37 4.99 10.05
N ASP A 584 24.22 5.73 10.80
CA ASP A 584 24.32 5.57 12.25
C ASP A 584 23.02 5.93 12.98
N THR A 585 22.29 6.95 12.48
CA THR A 585 20.98 7.35 12.99
C THR A 585 19.94 6.25 12.73
N GLY A 586 19.89 5.70 11.51
CA GLY A 586 18.97 4.62 11.15
C GLY A 586 19.16 3.36 12.00
N VAL A 587 20.41 2.98 12.26
CA VAL A 587 20.73 1.86 13.17
C VAL A 587 20.20 2.13 14.58
N LYS A 588 20.47 3.32 15.15
CA LYS A 588 19.96 3.69 16.48
C LYS A 588 18.44 3.66 16.56
N GLN A 589 17.76 4.11 15.51
CA GLN A 589 16.30 4.10 15.42
C GLN A 589 15.77 2.66 15.40
N ALA A 590 16.28 1.80 14.52
CA ALA A 590 15.85 0.40 14.42
C ALA A 590 16.07 -0.38 15.73
N GLU A 591 17.24 -0.21 16.38
CA GLU A 591 17.49 -0.77 17.72
C GLU A 591 16.53 -0.17 18.77
N GLY A 592 16.18 1.11 18.65
CA GLY A 592 15.21 1.79 19.50
C GLY A 592 13.82 1.17 19.39
N PHE A 593 13.39 0.78 18.18
CA PHE A 593 12.11 0.11 17.95
C PHE A 593 12.06 -1.27 18.61
N ALA A 594 13.12 -2.08 18.46
CA ALA A 594 13.23 -3.37 19.12
C ALA A 594 13.19 -3.24 20.67
N ARG A 595 13.90 -2.26 21.23
CA ARG A 595 13.85 -1.97 22.68
C ARG A 595 12.46 -1.49 23.13
N THR A 596 11.75 -0.72 22.29
CA THR A 596 10.40 -0.25 22.60
C THR A 596 9.44 -1.41 22.60
N TRP A 597 9.46 -2.25 21.56
CA TRP A 597 8.60 -3.43 21.48
C TRP A 597 8.79 -4.39 22.63
N SER A 598 10.05 -4.62 23.07
CA SER A 598 10.35 -5.50 24.21
C SER A 598 9.67 -5.08 25.53
N LYS A 599 9.19 -3.83 25.64
CA LYS A 599 8.41 -3.33 26.79
C LYS A 599 6.89 -3.50 26.61
N MET A 600 6.46 -3.99 25.47
CA MET A 600 5.02 -4.07 25.12
C MET A 600 4.40 -5.43 25.45
N GLU A 601 5.17 -6.39 25.97
CA GLU A 601 4.73 -7.77 26.24
C GLU A 601 3.40 -7.87 27.00
N ARG A 602 3.19 -7.04 28.01
CA ARG A 602 1.99 -7.05 28.84
C ARG A 602 0.71 -6.57 28.13
N TYR A 603 0.83 -5.98 26.96
CA TYR A 603 -0.29 -5.40 26.19
C TYR A 603 -0.71 -6.25 25.00
N VAL A 604 0.09 -7.25 24.65
CA VAL A 604 -0.10 -8.07 23.45
C VAL A 604 -0.07 -9.54 23.86
N ASP A 605 -0.86 -10.39 23.20
CA ASP A 605 -0.77 -11.83 23.42
C ASP A 605 0.64 -12.36 23.09
N ALA A 606 1.00 -13.48 23.74
CA ALA A 606 2.35 -14.03 23.70
C ALA A 606 2.80 -14.42 22.27
N GLU A 607 1.87 -14.89 21.43
CA GLU A 607 2.18 -15.35 20.08
C GLU A 607 2.53 -14.17 19.18
N ARG A 608 1.66 -13.15 19.08
CA ARG A 608 1.94 -11.93 18.29
C ARG A 608 3.13 -11.17 18.84
N PHE A 609 3.27 -11.11 20.19
CA PHE A 609 4.44 -10.47 20.80
C PHE A 609 5.74 -11.13 20.34
N ALA A 610 5.84 -12.46 20.43
CA ALA A 610 7.03 -13.21 20.04
C ALA A 610 7.32 -13.12 18.53
N ALA A 611 6.30 -13.26 17.69
CA ALA A 611 6.42 -13.17 16.24
C ALA A 611 6.95 -11.78 15.81
N GLN A 612 6.36 -10.73 16.36
CA GLN A 612 6.77 -9.36 16.02
C GLN A 612 8.12 -8.99 16.64
N LYS A 613 8.46 -9.54 17.81
CA LYS A 613 9.79 -9.34 18.41
C LYS A 613 10.91 -9.86 17.51
N ARG A 614 10.76 -11.06 16.93
CA ARG A 614 11.73 -11.61 15.96
C ARG A 614 11.93 -10.65 14.77
N LYS A 615 10.86 -10.02 14.30
CA LYS A 615 10.92 -9.07 13.16
C LYS A 615 11.61 -7.76 13.53
N PHE A 616 11.32 -7.18 14.69
CA PHE A 616 12.04 -5.98 15.17
C PHE A 616 13.51 -6.26 15.44
N ASP A 617 13.83 -7.40 16.04
CA ASP A 617 15.23 -7.82 16.27
C ASP A 617 15.95 -8.01 14.91
N ARG A 618 15.26 -8.57 13.90
CA ARG A 618 15.80 -8.72 12.56
C ARG A 618 15.99 -7.36 11.87
N GLN A 619 15.03 -6.48 11.92
CA GLN A 619 15.13 -5.12 11.37
C GLN A 619 16.32 -4.35 11.96
N ALA A 620 16.56 -4.47 13.27
CA ALA A 620 17.72 -3.88 13.91
C ALA A 620 19.05 -4.47 13.39
N MET A 621 19.09 -5.79 13.14
CA MET A 621 20.24 -6.45 12.54
C MET A 621 20.45 -6.05 11.08
N ASP A 622 19.36 -5.96 10.31
CA ASP A 622 19.42 -5.53 8.91
C ASP A 622 19.85 -4.08 8.76
N ALA A 623 19.49 -3.20 9.69
CA ALA A 623 19.99 -1.83 9.70
C ALA A 623 21.52 -1.79 9.79
N TRP A 624 22.15 -2.67 10.59
CA TRP A 624 23.59 -2.85 10.62
C TRP A 624 24.15 -3.42 9.30
N TRP A 625 23.49 -4.43 8.73
CA TRP A 625 23.88 -5.00 7.46
C TRP A 625 23.88 -3.95 6.34
N TRP A 626 22.80 -3.18 6.22
CA TRP A 626 22.70 -2.09 5.24
C TRP A 626 23.78 -1.04 5.44
N ARG A 627 23.93 -0.54 6.67
CA ARG A 627 24.96 0.44 7.03
C ARG A 627 26.36 -0.02 6.63
N ASP A 628 26.74 -1.19 7.09
CA ASP A 628 28.09 -1.69 6.90
C ASP A 628 28.38 -2.02 5.44
N ALA A 629 27.44 -2.62 4.73
CA ALA A 629 27.55 -2.90 3.29
C ALA A 629 27.78 -1.60 2.50
N CYS A 630 26.98 -0.57 2.75
CA CYS A 630 27.05 0.68 2.00
C CYS A 630 28.28 1.51 2.41
N LEU A 631 28.51 1.73 3.71
CA LEU A 631 29.64 2.54 4.14
C LEU A 631 30.99 1.90 3.77
N LEU A 632 31.17 0.60 3.99
CA LEU A 632 32.42 -0.07 3.62
C LEU A 632 32.64 -0.09 2.09
N TYR A 633 31.58 -0.25 1.31
CA TYR A 633 31.69 -0.18 -0.15
C TYR A 633 32.03 1.23 -0.63
N PHE A 634 31.31 2.26 -0.19
CA PHE A 634 31.57 3.65 -0.61
C PHE A 634 32.91 4.19 -0.07
N GLN A 635 33.39 3.64 1.04
CA GLN A 635 34.73 3.96 1.56
C GLN A 635 35.83 3.59 0.56
N THR A 636 35.64 2.55 -0.27
CA THR A 636 36.63 2.18 -1.30
C THR A 636 36.80 3.25 -2.39
N PHE A 637 35.83 4.15 -2.56
CA PHE A 637 35.90 5.30 -3.47
C PHE A 637 36.36 6.58 -2.79
N SER A 638 35.78 6.86 -1.61
CA SER A 638 36.06 8.09 -0.87
C SER A 638 37.45 8.12 -0.24
N ASN A 639 38.01 6.96 0.14
CA ASN A 639 39.22 6.80 0.95
C ASN A 639 39.19 7.58 2.28
N MET A 640 38.00 7.96 2.77
CA MET A 640 37.81 8.69 4.01
C MET A 640 37.56 7.73 5.18
N PRO A 641 38.13 7.98 6.38
CA PRO A 641 37.85 7.14 7.55
C PRO A 641 36.42 7.40 8.05
N LEU A 642 35.85 6.40 8.74
CA LEU A 642 34.63 6.62 9.52
C LEU A 642 34.88 7.71 10.59
N PRO A 643 33.84 8.54 10.88
CA PRO A 643 33.95 9.51 12.01
C PRO A 643 34.33 8.84 13.33
N LYS A 644 35.03 9.55 14.21
CA LYS A 644 35.53 8.97 15.47
C LYS A 644 34.44 8.46 16.41
N ASP A 645 33.26 9.06 16.35
CA ASP A 645 32.08 8.73 17.14
C ASP A 645 31.14 7.73 16.43
N SER A 646 31.45 7.38 15.20
CA SER A 646 30.72 6.34 14.47
C SER A 646 31.09 4.96 15.02
N PRO A 647 30.09 4.08 15.27
CA PRO A 647 30.39 2.75 15.79
C PRO A 647 31.18 1.91 14.77
N ALA A 648 32.03 1.01 15.29
CA ALA A 648 32.79 0.10 14.45
C ALA A 648 31.83 -0.82 13.63
N PRO A 649 32.19 -1.16 12.38
CA PRO A 649 31.40 -2.11 11.59
C PRO A 649 31.27 -3.47 12.28
N ARG A 650 30.10 -4.08 12.17
CA ARG A 650 29.84 -5.45 12.64
C ARG A 650 30.09 -6.50 11.57
N PHE A 651 29.99 -6.10 10.31
CA PHE A 651 30.23 -6.96 9.14
C PHE A 651 31.53 -6.57 8.44
N GLN A 652 32.08 -7.49 7.66
CA GLN A 652 33.22 -7.21 6.78
C GLN A 652 32.75 -7.16 5.33
N LEU A 653 33.27 -6.23 4.54
CA LEU A 653 32.85 -6.04 3.15
C LEU A 653 33.03 -7.32 2.29
N GLU A 654 34.17 -8.00 2.44
CA GLU A 654 34.46 -9.23 1.71
C GLU A 654 33.44 -10.33 1.99
N ASP A 655 33.00 -10.48 3.25
CA ASP A 655 31.98 -11.45 3.62
C ASP A 655 30.64 -11.12 2.96
N LEU A 656 30.26 -9.85 2.96
CA LEU A 656 29.02 -9.38 2.36
C LEU A 656 29.02 -9.52 0.84
N GLN A 657 30.14 -9.27 0.18
CA GLN A 657 30.28 -9.43 -1.26
C GLN A 657 30.24 -10.91 -1.71
N HIS A 658 30.62 -11.84 -0.85
CA HIS A 658 30.51 -13.27 -1.09
C HIS A 658 29.15 -13.85 -0.71
N TYR A 659 28.37 -13.12 0.08
CA TYR A 659 27.01 -13.53 0.47
C TYR A 659 26.07 -13.31 -0.71
N THR A 660 25.42 -14.39 -1.17
CA THR A 660 24.40 -14.30 -2.23
C THR A 660 23.05 -14.66 -1.63
N LEU A 661 22.18 -13.67 -1.47
CA LEU A 661 20.79 -13.89 -1.11
C LEU A 661 20.03 -14.36 -2.37
N ARG A 662 19.61 -15.62 -2.37
CA ARG A 662 18.78 -16.17 -3.44
C ARG A 662 17.35 -16.21 -2.93
N MET A 663 16.51 -15.33 -3.45
CA MET A 663 15.11 -15.27 -3.10
C MET A 663 14.25 -15.30 -4.36
N ASP A 664 13.10 -15.91 -4.23
CA ASP A 664 12.00 -15.78 -5.17
C ASP A 664 11.31 -14.41 -4.91
N ASN A 665 10.98 -13.69 -5.98
CA ASN A 665 10.30 -12.40 -5.89
C ASN A 665 8.82 -12.49 -5.43
N SER A 666 8.35 -13.69 -5.14
CA SER A 666 6.99 -13.97 -4.66
C SER A 666 6.92 -14.46 -3.21
N THR A 667 8.06 -14.57 -2.53
CA THR A 667 8.12 -15.04 -1.13
C THR A 667 8.93 -14.08 -0.26
N ALA A 668 8.51 -13.90 1.01
CA ALA A 668 9.27 -13.10 1.97
C ALA A 668 10.63 -13.75 2.29
N ALA A 669 11.59 -12.91 2.65
CA ALA A 669 12.90 -13.35 3.12
C ALA A 669 12.76 -14.30 4.33
N ASP A 670 13.54 -15.39 4.30
CA ASP A 670 13.65 -16.30 5.44
C ASP A 670 14.60 -15.69 6.48
N ILE A 671 14.03 -15.21 7.59
CA ILE A 671 14.77 -14.52 8.66
C ILE A 671 15.97 -15.34 9.14
N ASP A 672 15.86 -16.66 9.17
CA ASP A 672 16.90 -17.55 9.71
C ASP A 672 18.07 -17.75 8.73
N LYS A 673 17.91 -17.36 7.46
CA LYS A 673 18.93 -17.42 6.41
C LYS A 673 19.60 -16.09 6.09
N LEU A 674 19.14 -15.01 6.70
CA LEU A 674 19.71 -13.67 6.47
C LEU A 674 21.08 -13.51 7.15
N PRO A 675 21.96 -12.61 6.65
CA PRO A 675 23.30 -12.45 7.20
C PRO A 675 23.30 -12.07 8.69
N VAL A 676 24.25 -12.62 9.41
CA VAL A 676 24.57 -12.25 10.77
C VAL A 676 26.07 -11.95 10.88
N PRO A 677 26.50 -11.02 11.76
CA PRO A 677 27.92 -10.75 11.97
C PRO A 677 28.66 -11.99 12.43
N ARG A 678 29.91 -12.13 12.01
CA ARG A 678 30.81 -13.15 12.61
C ARG A 678 30.99 -12.84 14.10
N LYS A 679 30.98 -13.89 14.92
CA LYS A 679 31.22 -13.78 16.36
C LYS A 679 32.66 -13.40 16.65
#